data_e50a750e3b577ed1188c06a0d8708d25
#
_entry.id   e50a750e3b577ed1188c06a0d8708d25
#
_cell.length_a   1.000
_cell.length_b   1.000
_cell.length_c   1.000
_cell.angle_alpha   90.00
_cell.angle_beta   90.00
_cell.angle_gamma   90.00
#
_symmetry.space_group_name_H-M   'P 1'
#
loop_
_entity.id
_entity.type
_entity.pdbx_description
1 polymer ?
#
loop_
_entity_poly.entity_id
_entity_poly.type
_entity_poly.pdbx_seq_one_letter_code
_entity_poly.pdbx_strand_id
1 'polypeptide(L)'
;MVEPCDTLQTTSATFQEECARLRSENSILKADLGYWKKQHERAVERASLLTKELQDKNARIAYLTRQLYERKNEQQKAATETSPTAPAGGHRSRGQQPGTPAPKRRNHEHLPIEDEPYDLSDAEKFCATCGLPLIEMPGTEDSELIETLDVSGYRRRIHRKKYIPGCRCPGNKGIITAPGPAKLIPHSCYGASVWIHILIRKYQLQIPVARILLNLSLHGVNIPAGSVGDNLKRLAPLFEPIYAALEERSAAAAWWQADETRWHVFETTKTKTNFNWYLWVFISSESVVHIIDPTRAAKVIEEHLGSVVEGILLVDRYSAYKSYAAKRENVQLAFCWAHARRDFREAGLQYTQLKEWARQWEENINRLFHQNTLRLQYPFESAVFKKEDVRLREALDAMKHAFTDQIAQQQLHHRQKKVLSSLKNHWDGLTVFADHPEIPMDNNGSERTLRNPVVGRKNYYGSGAAWSARLTAMLFSIFETLKLWDLSPVEWLSDYFRACALNGGSAPEDVAAHLPWNIKKLTEKTWTFCGRVFSGEEIAGIKALVDEDASRNRTTIAQLACEQLRWKKPDGTYKIQSMRQVLVKMEADGMIALPASLKINRAKSEPITYTGRTEPREPISLPAGKLPDVHVEIAETPEEISLWNEYIDRHHYIGYTPFAGAQMRYFVYAGNDIVALSGFSAAAWRVAPRDWYIGWSEEKRKENLHLIVNNARFLILPWVTSKNLASKILALVANRIGDDWYSRYKYRPVLLETFVEKNRFTGTCYKAANWKWVGTTKGRGKKDRLKEFKLPQKEIFLYPLAKDVHSLLC
;
A
#
# COMPACT_ATOMS: atom_id res chain seq x y z
N MET A 1 -102.00 -73.79 -10.21
CA MET A 1 -100.59 -74.06 -10.42
C MET A 1 -100.06 -73.07 -11.48
N VAL A 2 -99.72 -71.95 -11.08
CA VAL A 2 -98.70 -71.10 -11.76
C VAL A 2 -98.29 -69.98 -10.80
N GLU A 3 -97.32 -70.06 -10.04
CA GLU A 3 -96.43 -69.03 -9.53
C GLU A 3 -95.10 -69.66 -9.21
N PRO A 4 -94.02 -69.39 -9.95
CA PRO A 4 -92.87 -68.70 -9.40
C PRO A 4 -91.99 -67.97 -10.46
N CYS A 5 -92.57 -67.10 -11.32
CA CYS A 5 -91.72 -66.38 -12.25
C CYS A 5 -91.42 -64.91 -11.86
N ASP A 6 -92.29 -64.28 -11.08
CA ASP A 6 -92.18 -62.91 -10.68
C ASP A 6 -91.12 -62.62 -9.60
N THR A 7 -90.84 -63.61 -8.71
CA THR A 7 -89.82 -63.48 -7.64
C THR A 7 -88.37 -63.52 -8.09
N LEU A 8 -88.10 -64.24 -9.23
CA LEU A 8 -86.80 -64.35 -9.83
C LEU A 8 -86.45 -63.08 -10.67
N GLN A 9 -87.45 -62.46 -11.28
CA GLN A 9 -87.22 -61.16 -12.02
C GLN A 9 -87.02 -60.00 -11.08
N THR A 10 -87.72 -59.91 -9.95
CA THR A 10 -87.56 -58.83 -8.93
C THR A 10 -86.20 -58.97 -8.23
N THR A 11 -85.72 -60.17 -7.91
CA THR A 11 -84.38 -60.43 -7.34
C THR A 11 -83.24 -60.12 -8.34
N SER A 12 -83.45 -60.39 -9.65
CA SER A 12 -82.51 -60.04 -10.71
C SER A 12 -82.38 -58.53 -10.93
N ALA A 13 -83.50 -57.79 -10.90
CA ALA A 13 -83.47 -56.34 -11.07
C ALA A 13 -82.81 -55.63 -9.86
N THR A 14 -83.04 -56.08 -8.61
CA THR A 14 -82.38 -55.54 -7.40
C THR A 14 -80.90 -55.84 -7.36
N PHE A 15 -80.49 -57.01 -7.90
CA PHE A 15 -79.05 -57.37 -8.05
C PHE A 15 -78.37 -56.57 -9.11
N GLN A 16 -79.02 -56.20 -10.23
CA GLN A 16 -78.52 -55.34 -11.25
C GLN A 16 -78.39 -53.92 -10.73
N GLU A 17 -79.32 -53.38 -9.98
CA GLU A 17 -79.21 -52.04 -9.37
C GLU A 17 -78.01 -51.96 -8.39
N GLU A 18 -77.87 -52.98 -7.52
CA GLU A 18 -76.79 -53.08 -6.57
C GLU A 18 -75.45 -53.19 -7.25
N CYS A 19 -75.30 -53.95 -8.36
CA CYS A 19 -74.13 -54.00 -9.21
C CYS A 19 -73.82 -52.64 -9.87
N ALA A 20 -74.85 -51.92 -10.31
CA ALA A 20 -74.71 -50.60 -10.88
C ALA A 20 -74.20 -49.57 -9.82
N ARG A 21 -74.81 -49.65 -8.60
CA ARG A 21 -74.32 -48.85 -7.48
C ARG A 21 -72.89 -49.09 -7.09
N LEU A 22 -72.50 -50.36 -6.93
CA LEU A 22 -71.14 -50.74 -6.58
C LEU A 22 -70.15 -50.39 -7.68
N ARG A 23 -70.57 -50.45 -8.95
CA ARG A 23 -69.74 -49.95 -10.04
C ARG A 23 -69.47 -48.43 -10.01
N SER A 24 -70.52 -47.66 -9.67
CA SER A 24 -70.41 -46.21 -9.48
C SER A 24 -69.53 -45.86 -8.29
N GLU A 25 -69.74 -46.52 -7.12
CA GLU A 25 -68.84 -46.32 -5.96
C GLU A 25 -67.44 -46.73 -6.26
N ASN A 26 -67.21 -47.81 -7.00
CA ASN A 26 -65.83 -48.21 -7.39
C ASN A 26 -65.15 -47.21 -8.37
N SER A 27 -65.96 -46.55 -9.22
CA SER A 27 -65.47 -45.47 -10.09
C SER A 27 -65.12 -44.23 -9.30
N ILE A 28 -65.90 -43.84 -8.33
CA ILE A 28 -65.64 -42.72 -7.43
C ILE A 28 -64.37 -43.02 -6.60
N LEU A 29 -64.26 -44.17 -5.99
CA LEU A 29 -63.12 -44.63 -5.21
C LEU A 29 -61.82 -44.65 -6.04
N LYS A 30 -61.91 -45.08 -7.31
CA LYS A 30 -60.74 -45.04 -8.23
C LYS A 30 -60.36 -43.60 -8.58
N ALA A 31 -61.30 -42.70 -8.77
CA ALA A 31 -61.02 -41.29 -8.99
C ALA A 31 -60.35 -40.65 -7.77
N ASP A 32 -60.90 -40.93 -6.56
CA ASP A 32 -60.33 -40.49 -5.29
C ASP A 32 -58.93 -41.06 -5.03
N LEU A 33 -58.72 -42.31 -5.33
CA LEU A 33 -57.38 -42.94 -5.24
C LEU A 33 -56.40 -42.26 -6.18
N GLY A 34 -56.83 -41.92 -7.39
CA GLY A 34 -56.02 -41.19 -8.37
C GLY A 34 -55.66 -39.79 -7.88
N TYR A 35 -56.62 -39.08 -7.29
CA TYR A 35 -56.41 -37.77 -6.68
C TYR A 35 -55.42 -37.84 -5.51
N TRP A 36 -55.63 -38.78 -4.57
CA TRP A 36 -54.75 -38.92 -3.41
C TRP A 36 -53.34 -39.37 -3.76
N LYS A 37 -53.19 -40.24 -4.77
CA LYS A 37 -51.84 -40.58 -5.32
C LYS A 37 -51.13 -39.37 -5.85
N LYS A 38 -51.75 -38.52 -6.65
CA LYS A 38 -51.15 -37.25 -7.14
C LYS A 38 -50.82 -36.29 -6.00
N GLN A 39 -51.65 -36.19 -4.98
CA GLN A 39 -51.38 -35.35 -3.80
C GLN A 39 -50.18 -35.91 -3.00
N HIS A 40 -50.10 -37.22 -2.84
CA HIS A 40 -48.99 -37.87 -2.17
C HIS A 40 -47.65 -37.64 -2.95
N GLU A 41 -47.64 -37.84 -4.26
CA GLU A 41 -46.45 -37.55 -5.12
C GLU A 41 -45.99 -36.12 -4.97
N ARG A 42 -46.91 -35.14 -5.02
CA ARG A 42 -46.58 -33.71 -4.80
C ARG A 42 -46.05 -33.44 -3.38
N ALA A 43 -46.64 -34.11 -2.37
CA ALA A 43 -46.16 -33.96 -0.97
C ALA A 43 -44.74 -34.55 -0.79
N VAL A 44 -44.45 -35.71 -1.39
CA VAL A 44 -43.13 -36.33 -1.37
C VAL A 44 -42.09 -35.46 -2.09
N GLU A 45 -42.47 -34.91 -3.26
CA GLU A 45 -41.60 -34.04 -4.02
C GLU A 45 -41.29 -32.73 -3.22
N ARG A 46 -42.31 -32.14 -2.60
CA ARG A 46 -42.15 -30.96 -1.73
C ARG A 46 -41.34 -31.27 -0.47
N ALA A 47 -41.52 -32.41 0.17
CA ALA A 47 -40.71 -32.86 1.29
C ALA A 47 -39.23 -33.06 0.89
N SER A 48 -38.95 -33.61 -0.29
CA SER A 48 -37.60 -33.76 -0.84
C SER A 48 -36.93 -32.40 -1.06
N LEU A 49 -37.64 -31.43 -1.64
CA LEU A 49 -37.16 -30.07 -1.84
C LEU A 49 -36.85 -29.38 -0.50
N LEU A 50 -37.75 -29.48 0.47
CA LEU A 50 -37.54 -28.88 1.82
C LEU A 50 -36.36 -29.54 2.55
N THR A 51 -36.17 -30.84 2.40
CA THR A 51 -35.03 -31.54 3.01
C THR A 51 -33.72 -31.04 2.41
N LYS A 52 -33.66 -30.82 1.10
CA LYS A 52 -32.48 -30.23 0.45
C LYS A 52 -32.19 -28.81 0.90
N GLU A 53 -33.24 -27.96 1.02
CA GLU A 53 -33.12 -26.61 1.58
C GLU A 53 -32.62 -26.61 3.03
N LEU A 54 -33.11 -27.54 3.85
CA LEU A 54 -32.67 -27.67 5.24
C LEU A 54 -31.20 -28.07 5.33
N GLN A 55 -30.76 -29.01 4.50
CA GLN A 55 -29.34 -29.41 4.41
C GLN A 55 -28.47 -28.23 3.99
N ASP A 56 -28.87 -27.46 2.98
CA ASP A 56 -28.17 -26.25 2.56
C ASP A 56 -28.05 -25.20 3.67
N LYS A 57 -29.14 -24.95 4.37
CA LYS A 57 -29.16 -24.00 5.50
C LYS A 57 -28.29 -24.48 6.66
N ASN A 58 -28.35 -25.78 6.99
CA ASN A 58 -27.52 -26.34 8.05
C ASN A 58 -26.02 -26.31 7.70
N ALA A 59 -25.66 -26.66 6.46
CA ALA A 59 -24.27 -26.54 5.98
C ALA A 59 -23.79 -25.07 6.00
N ARG A 60 -24.66 -24.12 5.64
CA ARG A 60 -24.35 -22.68 5.71
C ARG A 60 -24.19 -22.19 7.14
N ILE A 61 -25.05 -22.64 8.07
CA ILE A 61 -24.94 -22.32 9.51
C ILE A 61 -23.62 -22.86 10.06
N ALA A 62 -23.29 -24.14 9.80
CA ALA A 62 -22.04 -24.75 10.24
C ALA A 62 -20.81 -23.98 9.71
N TYR A 63 -20.82 -23.59 8.43
CA TYR A 63 -19.77 -22.77 7.82
C TYR A 63 -19.64 -21.39 8.49
N LEU A 64 -20.75 -20.67 8.70
CA LEU A 64 -20.73 -19.36 9.34
C LEU A 64 -20.34 -19.44 10.82
N THR A 65 -20.77 -20.48 11.52
CA THR A 65 -20.40 -20.76 12.91
C THR A 65 -18.88 -21.00 13.01
N ARG A 66 -18.32 -21.82 12.11
CA ARG A 66 -16.87 -22.05 12.04
C ARG A 66 -16.12 -20.75 11.77
N GLN A 67 -16.55 -19.92 10.81
CA GLN A 67 -15.94 -18.61 10.56
C GLN A 67 -15.98 -17.65 11.76
N LEU A 68 -17.06 -17.64 12.51
CA LEU A 68 -17.22 -16.79 13.69
C LEU A 68 -16.38 -17.26 14.87
N TYR A 69 -16.30 -18.57 15.11
CA TYR A 69 -15.61 -19.14 16.27
C TYR A 69 -14.10 -19.34 16.04
N GLU A 70 -13.66 -19.73 14.84
CA GLU A 70 -12.23 -19.83 14.53
C GLU A 70 -11.54 -18.46 14.56
N ARG A 71 -12.16 -17.39 14.06
CA ARG A 71 -11.63 -16.02 14.15
C ARG A 71 -11.54 -15.50 15.59
N LYS A 72 -12.50 -15.89 16.46
CA LYS A 72 -12.47 -15.53 17.88
C LYS A 72 -11.40 -16.31 18.65
N ASN A 73 -11.13 -17.55 18.31
CA ASN A 73 -10.11 -18.37 18.97
C ASN A 73 -8.69 -17.93 18.61
N GLU A 74 -8.41 -17.42 17.43
CA GLU A 74 -7.12 -16.82 17.10
C GLU A 74 -6.86 -15.52 17.86
N GLN A 75 -7.89 -14.70 18.08
CA GLN A 75 -7.79 -13.48 18.89
C GLN A 75 -7.67 -13.81 20.40
N GLN A 76 -8.28 -14.89 20.88
CA GLN A 76 -8.16 -15.31 22.28
C GLN A 76 -6.82 -15.99 22.58
N LYS A 77 -6.18 -16.68 21.65
CA LYS A 77 -4.82 -17.23 21.84
C LYS A 77 -3.74 -16.15 21.94
N ALA A 78 -3.96 -14.95 21.40
CA ALA A 78 -3.10 -13.80 21.58
C ALA A 78 -3.34 -13.01 22.87
N ALA A 79 -4.48 -13.25 23.57
CA ALA A 79 -4.90 -12.50 24.75
C ALA A 79 -4.73 -13.25 26.09
N THR A 80 -4.26 -14.51 26.07
CA THR A 80 -4.19 -15.34 27.29
C THR A 80 -2.83 -15.34 27.99
N GLU A 81 -1.92 -14.48 27.63
CA GLU A 81 -0.68 -14.27 28.38
C GLU A 81 -0.56 -12.83 28.90
N THR A 82 -1.47 -12.39 29.74
CA THR A 82 -1.19 -11.46 30.87
C THR A 82 -2.46 -11.16 31.67
N SER A 83 -2.35 -11.40 32.94
CA SER A 83 -3.26 -11.18 34.09
C SER A 83 -3.73 -9.75 34.35
N PRO A 84 -4.43 -9.45 35.48
CA PRO A 84 -5.74 -9.89 35.96
C PRO A 84 -6.76 -8.74 36.19
N THR A 85 -8.02 -9.10 36.27
CA THR A 85 -9.19 -8.48 36.96
C THR A 85 -9.17 -7.01 37.37
N ALA A 86 -10.09 -6.22 36.77
CA ALA A 86 -10.71 -5.06 37.42
C ALA A 86 -12.22 -5.01 37.10
N PRO A 87 -13.10 -4.52 38.05
CA PRO A 87 -14.53 -4.78 38.08
C PRO A 87 -15.35 -3.95 37.11
N ALA A 88 -16.50 -4.52 36.72
CA ALA A 88 -17.51 -3.95 35.84
C ALA A 88 -18.09 -2.63 36.39
N GLY A 89 -17.81 -1.53 35.71
CA GLY A 89 -18.45 -0.24 35.92
C GLY A 89 -19.53 0.03 34.88
N GLY A 90 -20.72 0.42 35.30
CA GLY A 90 -21.91 0.59 34.50
C GLY A 90 -21.80 1.56 33.33
N HIS A 91 -22.55 1.27 32.27
CA HIS A 91 -22.69 2.12 31.07
C HIS A 91 -23.26 3.49 31.44
N ARG A 92 -22.44 4.55 31.32
CA ARG A 92 -22.90 5.94 31.32
C ARG A 92 -23.39 6.30 29.91
N SER A 93 -24.56 6.94 29.82
CA SER A 93 -25.12 7.45 28.57
C SER A 93 -24.16 8.45 27.89
N ARG A 94 -23.96 8.32 26.58
CA ARG A 94 -23.13 9.24 25.77
C ARG A 94 -23.88 10.57 25.59
N GLY A 95 -23.23 11.68 25.93
CA GLY A 95 -23.73 13.05 25.73
C GLY A 95 -23.40 13.98 26.90
N GLN A 96 -23.44 15.30 26.65
CA GLN A 96 -23.20 16.31 27.66
C GLN A 96 -24.37 16.27 28.67
N GLN A 97 -24.07 16.06 29.94
CA GLN A 97 -25.08 15.99 30.99
C GLN A 97 -25.65 17.39 31.26
N PRO A 98 -26.97 17.53 31.49
CA PRO A 98 -27.56 18.81 31.88
C PRO A 98 -26.86 19.38 33.12
N GLY A 99 -26.45 20.67 33.08
CA GLY A 99 -25.81 21.34 34.20
C GLY A 99 -24.26 21.45 34.12
N THR A 100 -23.61 20.87 33.13
CA THR A 100 -22.17 21.09 32.93
C THR A 100 -21.93 22.50 32.34
N PRO A 101 -20.98 23.30 32.89
CA PRO A 101 -20.68 24.61 32.35
C PRO A 101 -20.16 24.53 30.89
N ALA A 102 -20.51 25.52 30.08
CA ALA A 102 -20.01 25.63 28.71
C ALA A 102 -18.47 25.58 28.68
N PRO A 103 -17.85 24.88 27.73
CA PRO A 103 -16.39 24.86 27.65
C PRO A 103 -15.86 26.29 27.42
N LYS A 104 -14.81 26.65 28.17
CA LYS A 104 -14.13 27.93 27.98
C LYS A 104 -13.64 28.04 26.53
N ARG A 105 -13.71 29.25 25.93
CA ARG A 105 -13.06 29.53 24.64
C ARG A 105 -11.59 29.15 24.72
N ARG A 106 -11.16 28.32 23.78
CA ARG A 106 -9.78 27.81 23.74
C ARG A 106 -8.89 28.91 23.17
N ASN A 107 -7.83 29.22 23.90
CA ASN A 107 -6.84 30.23 23.56
C ASN A 107 -5.66 29.57 22.81
N HIS A 108 -5.16 30.21 21.75
CA HIS A 108 -4.03 29.77 20.95
C HIS A 108 -2.78 30.65 21.15
N GLU A 109 -2.77 31.55 22.16
CA GLU A 109 -1.67 32.48 22.44
C GLU A 109 -0.31 31.78 22.69
N HIS A 110 -0.33 30.49 23.03
CA HIS A 110 0.88 29.69 23.25
C HIS A 110 1.59 29.22 21.97
N LEU A 111 0.97 29.42 20.77
CA LEU A 111 1.60 29.08 19.51
C LEU A 111 2.62 30.13 19.09
N PRO A 112 3.73 29.69 18.42
CA PRO A 112 4.67 30.62 17.81
C PRO A 112 3.95 31.60 16.85
N ILE A 113 4.44 32.82 16.77
CA ILE A 113 3.89 33.85 15.88
C ILE A 113 4.86 34.02 14.72
N GLU A 114 4.36 33.94 13.48
CA GLU A 114 5.03 34.41 12.27
C GLU A 114 4.35 35.70 11.83
N ASP A 115 5.13 36.78 11.77
CA ASP A 115 4.63 38.10 11.35
C ASP A 115 4.76 38.25 9.83
N GLU A 116 3.65 38.52 9.15
CA GLU A 116 3.60 38.71 7.69
C GLU A 116 3.05 40.11 7.38
N PRO A 117 3.89 41.07 6.91
CA PRO A 117 3.43 42.40 6.58
C PRO A 117 2.67 42.39 5.24
N TYR A 118 1.53 43.07 5.24
CA TYR A 118 0.74 43.36 4.03
C TYR A 118 0.71 44.86 3.78
N ASP A 119 1.06 45.23 2.55
CA ASP A 119 1.06 46.64 2.11
C ASP A 119 0.19 46.78 0.85
N LEU A 120 -0.19 48.01 0.52
CA LEU A 120 -0.80 48.39 -0.75
C LEU A 120 0.22 48.14 -1.89
N SER A 121 -0.26 47.76 -3.06
CA SER A 121 0.59 47.77 -4.26
C SER A 121 1.06 49.20 -4.56
N ASP A 122 2.20 49.34 -5.25
CA ASP A 122 2.75 50.67 -5.56
C ASP A 122 1.76 51.57 -6.35
N ALA A 123 0.88 50.98 -7.12
CA ALA A 123 -0.19 51.72 -7.83
C ALA A 123 -1.30 52.20 -6.89
N GLU A 124 -1.61 51.49 -5.82
CA GLU A 124 -2.66 51.81 -4.86
C GLU A 124 -2.20 52.80 -3.79
N LYS A 125 -0.90 53.11 -3.72
CA LYS A 125 -0.32 54.11 -2.82
C LYS A 125 -0.56 55.55 -3.28
N PHE A 126 -1.26 55.74 -4.39
CA PHE A 126 -1.59 57.06 -4.92
C PHE A 126 -3.10 57.27 -4.97
N CYS A 127 -3.53 58.52 -4.83
CA CYS A 127 -4.93 58.90 -4.95
C CYS A 127 -5.40 58.69 -6.39
N ALA A 128 -6.43 57.87 -6.60
CA ALA A 128 -6.98 57.56 -7.93
C ALA A 128 -7.53 58.79 -8.69
N THR A 129 -7.83 59.87 -7.98
CA THR A 129 -8.41 61.08 -8.56
C THR A 129 -7.37 62.14 -8.93
N CYS A 130 -6.34 62.33 -8.09
CA CYS A 130 -5.37 63.42 -8.28
C CYS A 130 -3.92 62.99 -8.35
N GLY A 131 -3.63 61.69 -8.22
CA GLY A 131 -2.28 61.14 -8.33
C GLY A 131 -1.32 61.48 -7.18
N LEU A 132 -1.78 62.18 -6.13
CA LEU A 132 -0.92 62.47 -4.94
C LEU A 132 -0.74 61.21 -4.10
N PRO A 133 0.45 60.99 -3.48
CA PRO A 133 0.72 59.82 -2.66
C PRO A 133 -0.16 59.79 -1.42
N LEU A 134 -0.55 58.63 -0.98
CA LEU A 134 -1.18 58.35 0.29
C LEU A 134 -0.11 58.47 1.41
N ILE A 135 -0.51 58.92 2.58
CA ILE A 135 0.36 59.05 3.74
C ILE A 135 0.15 57.83 4.65
N GLU A 136 1.20 57.07 4.91
CA GLU A 136 1.15 55.93 5.82
C GLU A 136 0.85 56.41 7.26
N MET A 137 -0.12 55.75 7.88
CA MET A 137 -0.47 56.00 9.29
C MET A 137 0.38 55.15 10.23
N PRO A 138 0.73 55.64 11.42
CA PRO A 138 1.33 54.81 12.45
C PRO A 138 0.41 53.66 12.87
N GLY A 139 0.97 52.45 12.99
CA GLY A 139 0.25 51.24 13.41
C GLY A 139 -0.40 50.46 12.26
N THR A 140 -0.77 49.22 12.54
CA THR A 140 -1.36 48.27 11.62
C THR A 140 -2.74 47.83 12.11
N GLU A 141 -3.52 47.25 11.22
CA GLU A 141 -4.71 46.48 11.61
C GLU A 141 -4.33 45.01 11.61
N ASP A 142 -4.22 44.41 12.81
CA ASP A 142 -3.70 43.08 12.99
C ASP A 142 -4.82 42.06 12.99
N SER A 143 -4.59 40.97 12.31
CA SER A 143 -5.45 39.77 12.34
C SER A 143 -4.58 38.53 12.40
N GLU A 144 -5.10 37.43 12.98
CA GLU A 144 -4.36 36.20 13.14
C GLU A 144 -5.02 35.05 12.35
N LEU A 145 -4.21 34.22 11.72
CA LEU A 145 -4.58 32.95 11.15
C LEU A 145 -3.86 31.85 11.92
N ILE A 146 -4.59 30.79 12.24
CA ILE A 146 -4.00 29.58 12.80
C ILE A 146 -3.62 28.66 11.64
N GLU A 147 -2.33 28.41 11.48
CA GLU A 147 -1.76 27.56 10.44
C GLU A 147 -1.12 26.31 11.05
N THR A 148 -0.87 25.29 10.25
CA THR A 148 -0.10 24.11 10.65
C THR A 148 0.88 23.77 9.56
N LEU A 149 2.13 23.55 9.92
CA LEU A 149 3.17 22.98 9.09
C LEU A 149 3.42 21.56 9.58
N ASP A 150 3.12 20.61 8.70
CA ASP A 150 3.34 19.17 8.88
C ASP A 150 2.80 18.59 10.19
N VAL A 151 3.40 18.86 11.32
CA VAL A 151 2.95 18.44 12.66
C VAL A 151 2.97 19.53 13.70
N SER A 152 3.35 20.75 13.38
CA SER A 152 3.36 21.87 14.32
C SER A 152 2.37 22.96 13.92
N GLY A 153 1.64 23.49 14.91
CA GLY A 153 0.80 24.67 14.74
C GLY A 153 1.58 25.95 15.00
N TYR A 154 1.34 26.96 14.19
CA TYR A 154 1.89 28.29 14.41
C TYR A 154 0.83 29.38 14.19
N ARG A 155 1.02 30.54 14.76
CA ARG A 155 0.16 31.69 14.52
C ARG A 155 0.82 32.65 13.54
N ARG A 156 0.17 32.89 12.40
CA ARG A 156 0.59 33.91 11.45
C ARG A 156 -0.07 35.20 11.86
N ARG A 157 0.71 36.16 12.30
CA ARG A 157 0.22 37.54 12.63
C ARG A 157 0.34 38.38 11.38
N ILE A 158 -0.79 39.02 10.97
CA ILE A 158 -0.89 39.79 9.75
C ILE A 158 -0.96 41.23 10.12
N HIS A 159 0.05 42.01 9.76
CA HIS A 159 0.15 43.44 9.99
C HIS A 159 -0.22 44.19 8.73
N ARG A 160 -1.39 44.83 8.72
CA ARG A 160 -1.88 45.61 7.59
C ARG A 160 -1.66 47.10 7.84
N LYS A 161 -0.86 47.72 6.98
CA LYS A 161 -0.59 49.15 7.05
C LYS A 161 -1.85 49.94 6.76
N LYS A 162 -1.98 51.08 7.42
CA LYS A 162 -3.08 52.05 7.29
C LYS A 162 -2.57 53.33 6.69
N TYR A 163 -3.32 53.85 5.74
CA TYR A 163 -3.02 55.10 5.04
C TYR A 163 -4.14 56.09 5.19
N ILE A 164 -3.79 57.38 5.28
CA ILE A 164 -4.75 58.45 5.15
C ILE A 164 -4.50 59.22 3.87
N PRO A 165 -5.56 59.67 3.17
CA PRO A 165 -5.38 60.53 2.00
C PRO A 165 -4.59 61.81 2.32
N GLY A 166 -3.53 62.05 1.55
CA GLY A 166 -2.77 63.31 1.60
C GLY A 166 -3.45 64.46 0.87
N CYS A 167 -4.63 64.24 0.27
CA CYS A 167 -5.41 65.20 -0.50
C CYS A 167 -6.85 65.34 0.04
N ARG A 168 -7.59 66.37 -0.39
CA ARG A 168 -9.01 66.63 -0.05
C ARG A 168 -9.96 66.25 -1.20
N CYS A 169 -9.58 65.35 -2.07
CA CYS A 169 -10.41 64.94 -3.21
C CYS A 169 -11.75 64.34 -2.77
N PRO A 170 -12.89 64.66 -3.44
CA PRO A 170 -14.18 64.06 -3.17
C PRO A 170 -14.11 62.55 -3.52
N GLY A 171 -14.41 61.71 -2.56
CA GLY A 171 -14.32 60.23 -2.75
C GLY A 171 -13.27 59.59 -1.83
N ASN A 172 -12.22 60.27 -1.44
CA ASN A 172 -11.25 59.80 -0.44
C ASN A 172 -11.76 60.05 0.96
N LYS A 173 -12.64 59.17 1.47
CA LYS A 173 -13.19 59.30 2.83
C LYS A 173 -12.58 58.27 3.76
N GLY A 174 -11.79 58.74 4.74
CA GLY A 174 -11.37 57.89 5.83
C GLY A 174 -10.04 57.16 5.66
N ILE A 175 -9.80 56.18 6.50
CA ILE A 175 -8.58 55.36 6.55
C ILE A 175 -8.63 54.26 5.51
N ILE A 176 -7.59 54.12 4.68
CA ILE A 176 -7.39 53.04 3.73
C ILE A 176 -6.46 52.04 4.41
N THR A 177 -6.96 50.82 4.65
CA THR A 177 -6.16 49.73 5.22
C THR A 177 -5.74 48.78 4.08
N ALA A 178 -4.47 48.40 4.06
CA ALA A 178 -3.98 47.39 3.09
C ALA A 178 -4.85 46.14 3.12
N PRO A 179 -5.14 45.49 1.95
CA PRO A 179 -5.92 44.26 1.92
C PRO A 179 -5.19 43.15 2.70
N GLY A 180 -5.96 42.33 3.41
CA GLY A 180 -5.40 41.16 4.08
C GLY A 180 -5.26 39.98 3.09
N PRO A 181 -4.65 38.88 3.54
CA PRO A 181 -4.57 37.66 2.71
C PRO A 181 -5.97 37.15 2.39
N ALA A 182 -6.10 36.58 1.21
CA ALA A 182 -7.31 35.87 0.79
C ALA A 182 -7.57 34.71 1.77
N LYS A 183 -8.81 34.58 2.25
CA LYS A 183 -9.21 33.56 3.22
C LYS A 183 -10.14 32.56 2.56
N LEU A 184 -9.84 31.27 2.74
CA LEU A 184 -10.69 30.15 2.27
C LEU A 184 -12.09 30.23 2.91
N ILE A 185 -12.15 30.48 4.20
CA ILE A 185 -13.39 30.70 4.94
C ILE A 185 -13.37 32.14 5.48
N PRO A 186 -14.21 33.02 4.97
CA PRO A 186 -14.30 34.40 5.48
C PRO A 186 -14.54 34.42 6.99
N HIS A 187 -13.90 35.34 7.68
CA HIS A 187 -13.95 35.55 9.15
C HIS A 187 -13.42 34.34 9.98
N SER A 188 -12.83 33.30 9.37
CA SER A 188 -12.17 32.23 10.11
C SER A 188 -10.79 32.68 10.61
N CYS A 189 -10.40 32.20 11.80
CA CYS A 189 -9.04 32.30 12.32
C CYS A 189 -8.17 31.08 11.91
N TYR A 190 -8.72 30.09 11.23
CA TYR A 190 -8.01 28.90 10.78
C TYR A 190 -7.64 29.04 9.30
N GLY A 191 -6.37 28.86 8.98
CA GLY A 191 -5.87 28.89 7.62
C GLY A 191 -6.26 27.64 6.82
N ALA A 192 -6.03 27.67 5.50
CA ALA A 192 -6.36 26.57 4.59
C ALA A 192 -5.65 25.26 4.97
N SER A 193 -4.41 25.34 5.46
CA SER A 193 -3.61 24.17 5.88
C SER A 193 -4.29 23.34 6.97
N VAL A 194 -5.00 23.99 7.90
CA VAL A 194 -5.77 23.28 8.95
C VAL A 194 -6.90 22.44 8.34
N TRP A 195 -7.59 22.99 7.34
CA TRP A 195 -8.68 22.28 6.66
C TRP A 195 -8.16 21.14 5.77
N ILE A 196 -7.05 21.36 5.06
CA ILE A 196 -6.37 20.29 4.31
C ILE A 196 -6.00 19.16 5.24
N HIS A 197 -5.39 19.44 6.38
CA HIS A 197 -5.03 18.45 7.40
C HIS A 197 -6.25 17.64 7.88
N ILE A 198 -7.38 18.32 8.16
CA ILE A 198 -8.62 17.65 8.60
C ILE A 198 -9.21 16.80 7.47
N LEU A 199 -9.29 17.32 6.24
CA LEU A 199 -9.89 16.63 5.11
C LEU A 199 -9.11 15.36 4.74
N ILE A 200 -7.78 15.48 4.64
CA ILE A 200 -6.92 14.33 4.34
C ILE A 200 -7.04 13.27 5.44
N ARG A 201 -6.94 13.65 6.71
CA ARG A 201 -7.01 12.69 7.82
C ARG A 201 -8.37 12.02 7.94
N LYS A 202 -9.46 12.77 7.71
CA LYS A 202 -10.81 12.22 7.80
C LYS A 202 -11.16 11.36 6.59
N TYR A 203 -10.94 11.84 5.36
CA TYR A 203 -11.51 11.21 4.16
C TYR A 203 -10.50 10.34 3.42
N GLN A 204 -9.19 10.61 3.50
CA GLN A 204 -8.16 9.76 2.93
C GLN A 204 -7.64 8.72 3.92
N LEU A 205 -7.37 9.12 5.18
CA LEU A 205 -6.82 8.24 6.21
C LEU A 205 -7.88 7.62 7.13
N GLN A 206 -9.15 7.96 6.93
CA GLN A 206 -10.30 7.41 7.67
C GLN A 206 -10.22 7.59 9.21
N ILE A 207 -9.63 8.70 9.66
CA ILE A 207 -9.46 8.98 11.08
C ILE A 207 -10.72 9.68 11.60
N PRO A 208 -11.29 9.27 12.75
CA PRO A 208 -12.40 9.96 13.40
C PRO A 208 -12.05 11.41 13.75
N VAL A 209 -13.00 12.35 13.58
CA VAL A 209 -12.78 13.76 13.89
C VAL A 209 -12.25 13.97 15.32
N ALA A 210 -12.77 13.23 16.30
CA ALA A 210 -12.30 13.34 17.68
C ALA A 210 -10.81 13.02 17.83
N ARG A 211 -10.29 12.05 17.08
CA ARG A 211 -8.86 11.71 17.07
C ARG A 211 -8.02 12.73 16.31
N ILE A 212 -8.55 13.31 15.23
CA ILE A 212 -7.90 14.42 14.51
C ILE A 212 -7.75 15.62 15.43
N LEU A 213 -8.81 15.98 16.15
CA LEU A 213 -8.80 17.10 17.11
C LEU A 213 -7.86 16.83 18.28
N LEU A 214 -7.81 15.60 18.79
CA LEU A 214 -6.83 15.19 19.79
C LEU A 214 -5.40 15.36 19.26
N ASN A 215 -5.12 14.90 18.06
CA ASN A 215 -3.81 15.06 17.42
C ASN A 215 -3.44 16.55 17.31
N LEU A 216 -4.33 17.38 16.79
CA LEU A 216 -4.10 18.81 16.69
C LEU A 216 -3.86 19.45 18.06
N SER A 217 -4.57 19.03 19.11
CA SER A 217 -4.38 19.56 20.46
C SER A 217 -3.03 19.18 21.07
N LEU A 218 -2.48 18.01 20.74
CA LEU A 218 -1.13 17.61 21.14
C LEU A 218 -0.05 18.50 20.50
N HIS A 219 -0.36 19.11 19.36
CA HIS A 219 0.50 20.08 18.68
C HIS A 219 0.10 21.55 18.95
N GLY A 220 -0.67 21.78 20.02
CA GLY A 220 -1.04 23.12 20.47
C GLY A 220 -2.22 23.77 19.72
N VAL A 221 -2.80 23.11 18.72
CA VAL A 221 -3.94 23.63 17.95
C VAL A 221 -5.26 23.09 18.51
N ASN A 222 -6.02 23.93 19.19
CA ASN A 222 -7.27 23.57 19.83
C ASN A 222 -8.48 24.05 19.01
N ILE A 223 -9.22 23.11 18.39
CA ILE A 223 -10.42 23.40 17.58
C ILE A 223 -11.63 22.74 18.24
N PRO A 224 -12.73 23.46 18.51
CA PRO A 224 -13.99 22.86 18.97
C PRO A 224 -14.58 21.93 17.88
N ALA A 225 -15.12 20.79 18.27
CA ALA A 225 -15.73 19.85 17.33
C ALA A 225 -16.90 20.45 16.53
N GLY A 226 -17.72 21.31 17.17
CA GLY A 226 -18.80 22.05 16.49
C GLY A 226 -18.27 22.95 15.37
N SER A 227 -17.16 23.67 15.62
CA SER A 227 -16.53 24.50 14.60
C SER A 227 -16.02 23.69 13.40
N VAL A 228 -15.56 22.46 13.62
CA VAL A 228 -15.20 21.56 12.50
C VAL A 228 -16.42 21.22 11.67
N GLY A 229 -17.52 20.81 12.30
CA GLY A 229 -18.77 20.51 11.62
C GLY A 229 -19.29 21.66 10.77
N ASP A 230 -19.36 22.87 11.37
CA ASP A 230 -19.86 24.07 10.69
C ASP A 230 -18.98 24.47 9.50
N ASN A 231 -17.66 24.41 9.67
CA ASN A 231 -16.75 24.78 8.58
C ASN A 231 -16.70 23.71 7.49
N LEU A 232 -16.78 22.41 7.81
CA LEU A 232 -16.93 21.37 6.79
C LEU A 232 -18.19 21.57 5.95
N LYS A 233 -19.29 22.01 6.59
CA LYS A 233 -20.53 22.34 5.88
C LYS A 233 -20.34 23.54 4.94
N ARG A 234 -19.54 24.56 5.35
CA ARG A 234 -19.20 25.72 4.50
C ARG A 234 -18.27 25.34 3.34
N LEU A 235 -17.38 24.37 3.53
CA LEU A 235 -16.46 23.90 2.50
C LEU A 235 -17.15 22.98 1.48
N ALA A 236 -18.24 22.31 1.83
CA ALA A 236 -18.90 21.35 0.96
C ALA A 236 -19.27 21.92 -0.43
N PRO A 237 -19.83 23.15 -0.57
CA PRO A 237 -20.15 23.72 -1.88
C PRO A 237 -18.95 23.94 -2.79
N LEU A 238 -17.73 24.06 -2.23
CA LEU A 238 -16.53 24.24 -3.02
C LEU A 238 -16.22 23.00 -3.90
N PHE A 239 -16.62 21.80 -3.46
CA PHE A 239 -16.33 20.56 -4.15
C PHE A 239 -17.42 20.16 -5.16
N GLU A 240 -18.60 20.77 -5.12
CA GLU A 240 -19.71 20.44 -6.03
C GLU A 240 -19.33 20.61 -7.53
N PRO A 241 -18.68 21.69 -7.99
CA PRO A 241 -18.33 21.83 -9.41
C PRO A 241 -17.30 20.78 -9.87
N ILE A 242 -16.32 20.44 -9.00
CA ILE A 242 -15.35 19.38 -9.30
C ILE A 242 -16.04 18.03 -9.37
N TYR A 243 -16.91 17.75 -8.41
CA TYR A 243 -17.64 16.49 -8.37
C TYR A 243 -18.59 16.33 -9.57
N ALA A 244 -19.29 17.38 -9.98
CA ALA A 244 -20.14 17.37 -11.16
C ALA A 244 -19.33 17.06 -12.45
N ALA A 245 -18.13 17.63 -12.58
CA ALA A 245 -17.24 17.31 -13.68
C ALA A 245 -16.76 15.84 -13.65
N LEU A 246 -16.56 15.25 -12.46
CA LEU A 246 -16.26 13.83 -12.33
C LEU A 246 -17.44 12.95 -12.72
N GLU A 247 -18.68 13.33 -12.37
CA GLU A 247 -19.90 12.62 -12.77
C GLU A 247 -20.07 12.66 -14.28
N GLU A 248 -19.90 13.83 -14.91
CA GLU A 248 -19.94 14.00 -16.37
C GLU A 248 -18.85 13.16 -17.07
N ARG A 249 -17.61 13.20 -16.58
CA ARG A 249 -16.51 12.40 -17.13
C ARG A 249 -16.76 10.90 -16.98
N SER A 250 -17.34 10.49 -15.85
CA SER A 250 -17.76 9.11 -15.63
C SER A 250 -18.84 8.69 -16.63
N ALA A 251 -19.87 9.51 -16.83
CA ALA A 251 -20.95 9.19 -17.76
C ALA A 251 -20.48 9.10 -19.24
N ALA A 252 -19.40 9.78 -19.59
CA ALA A 252 -18.82 9.74 -20.95
C ALA A 252 -17.87 8.56 -21.17
N ALA A 253 -17.63 7.69 -20.17
CA ALA A 253 -16.73 6.55 -20.30
C ALA A 253 -17.37 5.41 -21.12
N ALA A 254 -16.53 4.55 -21.71
CA ALA A 254 -16.97 3.37 -22.45
C ALA A 254 -17.25 2.15 -21.54
N TRP A 255 -16.70 2.14 -20.31
CA TRP A 255 -16.91 1.05 -19.37
C TRP A 255 -16.73 1.49 -17.92
N TRP A 256 -17.32 0.73 -17.01
CA TRP A 256 -17.30 0.98 -15.57
C TRP A 256 -17.16 -0.31 -14.78
N GLN A 257 -16.47 -0.24 -13.64
CA GLN A 257 -16.63 -1.16 -12.53
C GLN A 257 -17.58 -0.53 -11.52
N ALA A 258 -18.57 -1.27 -11.05
CA ALA A 258 -19.46 -0.77 -10.00
C ALA A 258 -19.63 -1.79 -8.88
N ASP A 259 -19.79 -1.26 -7.67
CA ASP A 259 -20.09 -2.03 -6.47
C ASP A 259 -20.75 -1.13 -5.42
N GLU A 260 -21.39 -1.70 -4.40
CA GLU A 260 -22.02 -0.93 -3.34
C GLU A 260 -21.84 -1.59 -1.98
N THR A 261 -21.81 -0.76 -0.94
CA THR A 261 -21.75 -1.21 0.45
C THR A 261 -22.72 -0.41 1.33
N ARG A 262 -23.08 -0.95 2.47
CA ARG A 262 -23.89 -0.20 3.45
C ARG A 262 -23.11 0.99 3.99
N TRP A 263 -23.79 2.12 4.13
CA TRP A 263 -23.30 3.32 4.80
C TRP A 263 -24.35 3.83 5.76
N HIS A 264 -23.99 4.35 6.91
CA HIS A 264 -24.96 4.89 7.85
C HIS A 264 -25.00 6.43 7.69
N VAL A 265 -26.23 6.96 7.62
CA VAL A 265 -26.51 8.39 7.71
C VAL A 265 -27.45 8.59 8.87
N PHE A 266 -26.98 9.29 9.93
CA PHE A 266 -27.71 9.43 11.20
C PHE A 266 -28.76 10.54 11.15
N GLU A 267 -29.51 10.58 10.05
CA GLU A 267 -30.59 11.52 9.82
C GLU A 267 -31.81 10.78 9.28
N THR A 268 -32.99 11.08 9.84
CA THR A 268 -34.25 10.57 9.33
C THR A 268 -34.81 11.55 8.30
N THR A 269 -35.25 11.04 7.16
CA THR A 269 -35.91 11.82 6.12
C THR A 269 -37.38 11.38 6.00
N LYS A 270 -38.22 12.17 5.31
CA LYS A 270 -39.66 11.80 5.07
C LYS A 270 -39.81 10.45 4.38
N THR A 271 -38.81 10.04 3.61
CA THR A 271 -38.84 8.79 2.82
C THR A 271 -38.02 7.67 3.47
N LYS A 272 -37.23 7.94 4.49
CA LYS A 272 -36.35 6.98 5.14
C LYS A 272 -36.27 7.20 6.63
N THR A 273 -36.78 6.24 7.39
CA THR A 273 -36.82 6.28 8.85
C THR A 273 -35.64 5.56 9.51
N ASN A 274 -34.89 4.73 8.77
CA ASN A 274 -33.72 4.03 9.26
C ASN A 274 -32.43 4.65 8.72
N PHE A 275 -31.33 4.42 9.43
CA PHE A 275 -30.00 4.98 9.10
C PHE A 275 -29.22 4.19 8.05
N ASN A 276 -29.79 3.14 7.44
CA ASN A 276 -29.12 2.28 6.48
C ASN A 276 -29.22 2.86 5.07
N TRP A 277 -28.23 3.64 4.68
CA TRP A 277 -28.04 4.09 3.31
C TRP A 277 -26.98 3.21 2.62
N TYR A 278 -26.67 3.48 1.36
CA TYR A 278 -25.71 2.72 0.56
C TYR A 278 -24.71 3.67 -0.09
N LEU A 279 -23.44 3.29 0.01
CA LEU A 279 -22.35 3.92 -0.71
C LEU A 279 -22.09 3.09 -1.96
N TRP A 280 -22.32 3.68 -3.09
CA TRP A 280 -22.03 3.16 -4.41
C TRP A 280 -20.68 3.69 -4.89
N VAL A 281 -19.98 2.93 -5.74
CA VAL A 281 -18.80 3.38 -6.46
C VAL A 281 -18.93 3.00 -7.93
N PHE A 282 -18.56 3.93 -8.79
CA PHE A 282 -18.42 3.74 -10.22
C PHE A 282 -17.00 4.14 -10.61
N ILE A 283 -16.25 3.21 -11.20
CA ILE A 283 -14.86 3.42 -11.61
C ILE A 283 -14.80 3.29 -13.12
N SER A 284 -14.32 4.31 -13.78
CA SER A 284 -13.98 4.31 -15.20
C SER A 284 -12.45 4.37 -15.39
N SER A 285 -11.99 4.45 -16.62
CA SER A 285 -10.56 4.64 -16.93
C SER A 285 -10.01 5.98 -16.43
N GLU A 286 -10.87 7.01 -16.23
CA GLU A 286 -10.42 8.37 -15.97
C GLU A 286 -11.01 9.01 -14.70
N SER A 287 -12.05 8.41 -14.13
CA SER A 287 -12.71 8.95 -12.94
C SER A 287 -13.23 7.86 -12.01
N VAL A 288 -13.34 8.20 -10.75
CA VAL A 288 -13.98 7.40 -9.70
C VAL A 288 -15.08 8.26 -9.09
N VAL A 289 -16.31 7.77 -9.13
CA VAL A 289 -17.47 8.47 -8.57
C VAL A 289 -18.08 7.63 -7.45
N HIS A 290 -18.20 8.23 -6.27
CA HIS A 290 -18.93 7.66 -5.14
C HIS A 290 -20.27 8.37 -4.98
N ILE A 291 -21.34 7.61 -4.72
CA ILE A 291 -22.67 8.13 -4.46
C ILE A 291 -23.18 7.54 -3.14
N ILE A 292 -23.67 8.36 -2.24
CA ILE A 292 -24.35 7.88 -1.02
C ILE A 292 -25.85 8.15 -1.14
N ASP A 293 -26.61 7.06 -1.27
CA ASP A 293 -28.05 7.10 -1.50
C ASP A 293 -28.83 6.29 -0.47
N PRO A 294 -30.06 6.73 -0.10
CA PRO A 294 -30.93 5.98 0.81
C PRO A 294 -31.29 4.58 0.32
N THR A 295 -31.21 4.32 -0.99
CA THR A 295 -31.68 3.08 -1.61
C THR A 295 -30.55 2.23 -2.20
N ARG A 296 -30.80 0.94 -2.35
CA ARG A 296 -29.98 -0.03 -3.08
C ARG A 296 -30.68 -0.41 -4.40
N ALA A 297 -31.38 0.52 -5.03
CA ALA A 297 -32.21 0.26 -6.21
C ALA A 297 -31.48 0.62 -7.51
N ALA A 298 -31.91 0.05 -8.62
CA ALA A 298 -31.43 0.38 -9.97
C ALA A 298 -31.55 1.88 -10.31
N LYS A 299 -32.43 2.60 -9.62
CA LYS A 299 -32.60 4.05 -9.75
C LYS A 299 -31.29 4.81 -9.59
N VAL A 300 -30.41 4.42 -8.65
CA VAL A 300 -29.12 5.11 -8.44
C VAL A 300 -28.23 4.97 -9.67
N ILE A 301 -28.25 3.78 -10.30
CA ILE A 301 -27.50 3.53 -11.54
C ILE A 301 -28.12 4.35 -12.69
N GLU A 302 -29.46 4.39 -12.76
CA GLU A 302 -30.18 5.18 -13.76
C GLU A 302 -29.93 6.68 -13.63
N GLU A 303 -29.83 7.22 -12.42
CA GLU A 303 -29.50 8.63 -12.17
C GLU A 303 -28.08 8.98 -12.56
N HIS A 304 -27.12 8.09 -12.30
CA HIS A 304 -25.71 8.34 -12.61
C HIS A 304 -25.36 8.06 -14.07
N LEU A 305 -25.81 6.94 -14.62
CA LEU A 305 -25.53 6.50 -16.00
C LEU A 305 -26.73 6.67 -16.94
N GLY A 306 -27.70 7.51 -16.58
CA GLY A 306 -28.93 7.65 -17.32
C GLY A 306 -28.77 8.22 -18.74
N SER A 307 -27.74 9.02 -18.96
CA SER A 307 -27.38 9.60 -20.26
C SER A 307 -26.50 8.68 -21.15
N VAL A 308 -26.04 7.55 -20.60
CA VAL A 308 -25.15 6.62 -21.32
C VAL A 308 -25.93 5.89 -22.41
N VAL A 309 -25.44 5.98 -23.65
CA VAL A 309 -26.05 5.35 -24.83
C VAL A 309 -25.57 3.91 -24.96
N GLU A 310 -24.28 3.65 -24.76
CA GLU A 310 -23.66 2.33 -24.87
C GLU A 310 -22.50 2.20 -23.90
N GLY A 311 -22.16 0.98 -23.52
CA GLY A 311 -21.00 0.72 -22.67
C GLY A 311 -21.04 -0.62 -21.95
N ILE A 312 -19.95 -0.94 -21.25
CA ILE A 312 -19.78 -2.19 -20.52
C ILE A 312 -19.74 -1.92 -19.02
N LEU A 313 -20.61 -2.58 -18.27
CA LEU A 313 -20.69 -2.44 -16.81
C LEU A 313 -20.24 -3.74 -16.14
N LEU A 314 -19.04 -3.73 -15.57
CA LEU A 314 -18.45 -4.84 -14.83
C LEU A 314 -18.90 -4.80 -13.35
N VAL A 315 -19.66 -5.79 -12.96
CA VAL A 315 -20.35 -5.83 -11.65
C VAL A 315 -20.37 -7.24 -11.05
N ASP A 316 -20.89 -7.33 -9.84
CA ASP A 316 -21.36 -8.59 -9.30
C ASP A 316 -22.70 -9.03 -9.96
N ARG A 317 -23.28 -10.14 -9.49
CA ARG A 317 -24.53 -10.67 -10.06
C ARG A 317 -25.80 -10.11 -9.38
N TYR A 318 -25.71 -8.91 -8.75
CA TYR A 318 -26.83 -8.28 -8.08
C TYR A 318 -27.91 -7.85 -9.07
N SER A 319 -29.19 -8.03 -8.66
CA SER A 319 -30.34 -7.84 -9.54
C SER A 319 -30.56 -6.40 -10.03
N ALA A 320 -30.11 -5.39 -9.28
CA ALA A 320 -30.25 -3.98 -9.68
C ALA A 320 -29.52 -3.68 -10.99
N TYR A 321 -28.30 -4.22 -11.17
CA TYR A 321 -27.54 -4.06 -12.41
C TYR A 321 -28.22 -4.75 -13.59
N LYS A 322 -28.76 -5.95 -13.37
CA LYS A 322 -29.52 -6.69 -14.40
C LYS A 322 -30.80 -5.93 -14.79
N SER A 323 -31.51 -5.37 -13.81
CA SER A 323 -32.71 -4.57 -14.05
C SER A 323 -32.42 -3.28 -14.81
N TYR A 324 -31.26 -2.66 -14.57
CA TYR A 324 -30.80 -1.50 -15.32
C TYR A 324 -30.47 -1.86 -16.77
N ALA A 325 -29.65 -2.90 -16.99
CA ALA A 325 -29.23 -3.31 -18.33
C ALA A 325 -30.40 -3.85 -19.18
N ALA A 326 -31.37 -4.54 -18.57
CA ALA A 326 -32.54 -5.07 -19.27
C ALA A 326 -33.41 -3.98 -19.93
N LYS A 327 -33.28 -2.72 -19.53
CA LYS A 327 -33.99 -1.57 -20.10
C LYS A 327 -33.19 -0.87 -21.20
N ARG A 328 -32.00 -1.32 -21.54
CA ARG A 328 -31.03 -0.64 -22.41
C ARG A 328 -30.32 -1.64 -23.32
N GLU A 329 -30.58 -1.55 -24.62
CA GLU A 329 -30.08 -2.51 -25.62
C GLU A 329 -28.55 -2.47 -25.77
N ASN A 330 -27.93 -1.30 -25.56
CA ASN A 330 -26.51 -1.09 -25.81
C ASN A 330 -25.64 -1.08 -24.54
N VAL A 331 -26.19 -1.46 -23.39
CA VAL A 331 -25.42 -1.61 -22.15
C VAL A 331 -25.20 -3.09 -21.86
N GLN A 332 -23.95 -3.52 -22.02
CA GLN A 332 -23.55 -4.90 -21.78
C GLN A 332 -23.08 -5.09 -20.32
N LEU A 333 -23.53 -6.17 -19.67
CA LEU A 333 -23.04 -6.55 -18.35
C LEU A 333 -21.85 -7.49 -18.48
N ALA A 334 -20.75 -7.12 -17.82
CA ALA A 334 -19.66 -8.02 -17.53
C ALA A 334 -19.73 -8.48 -16.07
N PHE A 335 -19.41 -9.75 -15.80
CA PHE A 335 -19.49 -10.31 -14.45
C PHE A 335 -18.10 -10.69 -13.90
N CYS A 336 -17.97 -10.52 -12.60
CA CYS A 336 -16.75 -10.75 -11.86
C CYS A 336 -16.41 -12.23 -11.69
N TRP A 337 -15.29 -12.69 -12.25
CA TRP A 337 -14.76 -14.05 -12.07
C TRP A 337 -14.35 -14.37 -10.64
N ALA A 338 -13.94 -13.38 -9.84
CA ALA A 338 -13.63 -13.60 -8.43
C ALA A 338 -14.86 -14.07 -7.64
N HIS A 339 -16.05 -13.55 -7.96
CA HIS A 339 -17.31 -14.02 -7.40
C HIS A 339 -17.67 -15.43 -7.88
N ALA A 340 -17.50 -15.74 -9.16
CA ALA A 340 -17.68 -17.08 -9.67
C ALA A 340 -16.76 -18.08 -8.97
N ARG A 341 -15.47 -17.77 -8.83
CA ARG A 341 -14.49 -18.61 -8.10
C ARG A 341 -14.88 -18.81 -6.64
N ARG A 342 -15.40 -17.78 -5.99
CA ARG A 342 -15.87 -17.86 -4.59
C ARG A 342 -17.01 -18.87 -4.42
N ASP A 343 -17.94 -18.98 -5.39
CA ASP A 343 -19.04 -19.94 -5.33
C ASP A 343 -18.54 -21.39 -5.32
N PHE A 344 -17.53 -21.72 -6.12
CA PHE A 344 -16.88 -23.04 -6.11
C PHE A 344 -16.20 -23.30 -4.77
N ARG A 345 -15.40 -22.35 -4.30
CA ARG A 345 -14.70 -22.44 -3.01
C ARG A 345 -15.65 -22.65 -1.85
N GLU A 346 -16.74 -21.89 -1.79
CA GLU A 346 -17.77 -22.05 -0.75
C GLU A 346 -18.44 -23.41 -0.83
N ALA A 347 -18.72 -23.95 -2.02
CA ALA A 347 -19.27 -25.28 -2.18
C ALA A 347 -18.31 -26.36 -1.63
N GLY A 348 -17.02 -26.29 -1.94
CA GLY A 348 -16.02 -27.20 -1.40
C GLY A 348 -15.79 -27.09 0.10
N LEU A 349 -15.97 -25.89 0.69
CA LEU A 349 -15.86 -25.67 2.13
C LEU A 349 -17.11 -26.13 2.90
N GLN A 350 -18.28 -26.04 2.27
CA GLN A 350 -19.55 -26.47 2.89
C GLN A 350 -19.74 -27.99 2.83
N TYR A 351 -19.29 -28.63 1.75
CA TYR A 351 -19.48 -30.05 1.49
C TYR A 351 -18.14 -30.73 1.21
N THR A 352 -17.67 -31.50 2.17
CA THR A 352 -16.33 -32.15 2.10
C THR A 352 -16.16 -33.01 0.84
N GLN A 353 -17.23 -33.69 0.40
CA GLN A 353 -17.24 -34.49 -0.82
C GLN A 353 -17.05 -33.67 -2.11
N LEU A 354 -17.27 -32.35 -2.05
CA LEU A 354 -17.10 -31.44 -3.19
C LEU A 354 -15.73 -30.75 -3.20
N LYS A 355 -14.88 -30.99 -2.21
CA LYS A 355 -13.60 -30.30 -2.04
C LYS A 355 -12.70 -30.43 -3.26
N GLU A 356 -12.55 -31.66 -3.79
CA GLU A 356 -11.68 -31.91 -4.94
C GLU A 356 -12.27 -31.32 -6.23
N TRP A 357 -13.58 -31.47 -6.44
CA TRP A 357 -14.29 -30.83 -7.55
C TRP A 357 -14.14 -29.31 -7.53
N ALA A 358 -14.33 -28.70 -6.39
CA ALA A 358 -14.16 -27.25 -6.22
C ALA A 358 -12.74 -26.79 -6.51
N ARG A 359 -11.71 -27.56 -6.04
CA ARG A 359 -10.30 -27.28 -6.31
C ARG A 359 -10.00 -27.32 -7.81
N GLN A 360 -10.50 -28.30 -8.54
CA GLN A 360 -10.30 -28.41 -9.99
C GLN A 360 -10.89 -27.20 -10.73
N TRP A 361 -12.09 -26.74 -10.33
CA TRP A 361 -12.70 -25.56 -10.91
C TRP A 361 -11.95 -24.26 -10.54
N GLU A 362 -11.48 -24.13 -9.31
CA GLU A 362 -10.63 -23.00 -8.90
C GLU A 362 -9.33 -22.97 -9.72
N GLU A 363 -8.72 -24.10 -10.00
CA GLU A 363 -7.53 -24.21 -10.84
C GLU A 363 -7.80 -23.82 -12.30
N ASN A 364 -8.92 -24.23 -12.86
CA ASN A 364 -9.31 -23.84 -14.21
C ASN A 364 -9.51 -22.31 -14.29
N ILE A 365 -10.20 -21.72 -13.32
CA ILE A 365 -10.39 -20.27 -13.25
C ILE A 365 -9.03 -19.56 -13.07
N ASN A 366 -8.14 -20.08 -12.23
CA ASN A 366 -6.80 -19.50 -12.06
C ASN A 366 -5.97 -19.55 -13.35
N ARG A 367 -6.13 -20.61 -14.16
CA ARG A 367 -5.51 -20.68 -15.50
C ARG A 367 -6.03 -19.58 -16.43
N LEU A 368 -7.33 -19.27 -16.42
CA LEU A 368 -7.88 -18.14 -17.18
C LEU A 368 -7.25 -16.82 -16.77
N PHE A 369 -7.15 -16.54 -15.46
CA PHE A 369 -6.48 -15.34 -14.96
C PHE A 369 -5.02 -15.26 -15.41
N HIS A 370 -4.30 -16.37 -15.30
CA HIS A 370 -2.90 -16.44 -15.73
C HIS A 370 -2.77 -16.18 -17.22
N GLN A 371 -3.58 -16.84 -18.04
CA GLN A 371 -3.55 -16.72 -19.51
C GLN A 371 -3.91 -15.29 -19.96
N ASN A 372 -4.93 -14.69 -19.33
CA ASN A 372 -5.28 -13.31 -19.60
C ASN A 372 -4.16 -12.33 -19.18
N THR A 373 -3.49 -12.59 -18.05
CA THR A 373 -2.36 -11.76 -17.60
C THR A 373 -1.19 -11.86 -18.60
N LEU A 374 -0.91 -13.06 -19.14
CA LEU A 374 0.12 -13.23 -20.17
C LEU A 374 -0.23 -12.48 -21.46
N ARG A 375 -1.49 -12.60 -21.92
CA ARG A 375 -1.97 -11.87 -23.10
C ARG A 375 -1.78 -10.35 -22.97
N LEU A 376 -2.14 -9.78 -21.82
CA LEU A 376 -2.09 -8.35 -21.56
C LEU A 376 -0.68 -7.78 -21.35
N GLN A 377 0.37 -8.62 -21.32
CA GLN A 377 1.77 -8.15 -21.31
C GLN A 377 2.24 -7.62 -22.66
N TYR A 378 1.50 -7.90 -23.72
CA TYR A 378 1.87 -7.56 -25.08
C TYR A 378 0.88 -6.57 -25.69
N PRO A 379 1.34 -5.71 -26.61
CA PRO A 379 0.45 -4.79 -27.33
C PRO A 379 -0.67 -5.56 -28.06
N PHE A 380 -1.86 -5.02 -28.02
CA PHE A 380 -3.11 -5.63 -28.53
C PHE A 380 -3.00 -6.17 -29.97
N GLU A 381 -2.32 -5.47 -30.88
CA GLU A 381 -2.16 -5.87 -32.27
C GLU A 381 -0.98 -6.84 -32.53
N SER A 382 -0.18 -7.17 -31.52
CA SER A 382 1.01 -7.98 -31.72
C SER A 382 0.68 -9.44 -32.02
N ALA A 383 1.54 -10.11 -32.79
CA ALA A 383 1.41 -11.55 -33.08
C ALA A 383 1.43 -12.40 -31.81
N VAL A 384 2.15 -11.98 -30.77
CA VAL A 384 2.21 -12.67 -29.48
C VAL A 384 0.89 -12.53 -28.74
N PHE A 385 0.31 -11.33 -28.71
CA PHE A 385 -1.02 -11.12 -28.13
C PHE A 385 -2.05 -12.04 -28.80
N LYS A 386 -2.10 -12.05 -30.13
CA LYS A 386 -3.03 -12.91 -30.89
C LYS A 386 -2.87 -14.38 -30.59
N LYS A 387 -1.62 -14.86 -30.43
CA LYS A 387 -1.34 -16.24 -30.05
C LYS A 387 -1.84 -16.57 -28.63
N GLU A 388 -1.61 -15.71 -27.68
CA GLU A 388 -2.07 -15.94 -26.29
C GLU A 388 -3.60 -15.75 -26.18
N ASP A 389 -4.20 -14.92 -27.02
CA ASP A 389 -5.66 -14.77 -27.13
C ASP A 389 -6.34 -16.05 -27.62
N VAL A 390 -5.78 -16.72 -28.63
CA VAL A 390 -6.28 -18.03 -29.10
C VAL A 390 -6.26 -19.05 -27.94
N ARG A 391 -5.16 -19.12 -27.18
CA ARG A 391 -5.06 -20.02 -26.02
C ARG A 391 -6.07 -19.71 -24.93
N LEU A 392 -6.36 -18.44 -24.69
CA LEU A 392 -7.38 -18.02 -23.75
C LEU A 392 -8.77 -18.48 -24.19
N ARG A 393 -9.10 -18.31 -25.48
CA ARG A 393 -10.39 -18.74 -26.06
C ARG A 393 -10.56 -20.24 -26.03
N GLU A 394 -9.51 -21.00 -26.36
CA GLU A 394 -9.50 -22.46 -26.23
C GLU A 394 -9.77 -22.91 -24.78
N ALA A 395 -9.17 -22.22 -23.81
CA ALA A 395 -9.41 -22.50 -22.38
C ALA A 395 -10.85 -22.17 -21.94
N LEU A 396 -11.43 -21.10 -22.45
CA LEU A 396 -12.84 -20.74 -22.23
C LEU A 396 -13.78 -21.77 -22.85
N ASP A 397 -13.54 -22.22 -24.08
CA ASP A 397 -14.33 -23.23 -24.74
C ASP A 397 -14.26 -24.58 -24.02
N ALA A 398 -13.07 -25.03 -23.62
CA ALA A 398 -12.89 -26.23 -22.81
C ALA A 398 -13.69 -26.15 -21.49
N MET A 399 -13.70 -24.99 -20.82
CA MET A 399 -14.47 -24.79 -19.61
C MET A 399 -15.97 -24.79 -19.87
N LYS A 400 -16.43 -24.22 -21.02
CA LYS A 400 -17.83 -24.23 -21.45
C LYS A 400 -18.34 -25.65 -21.70
N HIS A 401 -17.55 -26.49 -22.38
CA HIS A 401 -17.85 -27.90 -22.56
C HIS A 401 -17.92 -28.63 -21.20
N ALA A 402 -16.91 -28.42 -20.33
CA ALA A 402 -16.84 -29.08 -19.03
C ALA A 402 -18.07 -28.84 -18.14
N PHE A 403 -18.54 -27.58 -18.04
CA PHE A 403 -19.74 -27.33 -17.22
C PHE A 403 -21.01 -27.85 -17.90
N THR A 404 -21.09 -27.83 -19.21
CA THR A 404 -22.25 -28.33 -19.96
C THR A 404 -22.41 -29.84 -19.76
N ASP A 405 -21.31 -30.56 -19.89
CA ASP A 405 -21.28 -32.02 -19.70
C ASP A 405 -21.60 -32.42 -18.26
N GLN A 406 -21.04 -31.65 -17.28
CA GLN A 406 -21.34 -31.91 -15.87
C GLN A 406 -22.81 -31.64 -15.54
N ILE A 407 -23.43 -30.58 -16.06
CA ILE A 407 -24.85 -30.27 -15.82
C ILE A 407 -25.75 -31.36 -16.38
N ALA A 408 -25.36 -32.01 -17.47
CA ALA A 408 -26.12 -33.10 -18.10
C ALA A 408 -26.13 -34.41 -17.28
N GLN A 409 -25.21 -34.61 -16.32
CA GLN A 409 -25.12 -35.79 -15.49
C GLN A 409 -26.34 -35.94 -14.55
N GLN A 410 -26.93 -37.17 -14.55
CA GLN A 410 -28.12 -37.44 -13.74
C GLN A 410 -27.90 -37.39 -12.21
N GLN A 411 -26.69 -37.68 -11.74
CA GLN A 411 -26.34 -37.80 -10.32
C GLN A 411 -25.49 -36.65 -9.80
N LEU A 412 -25.74 -35.44 -10.30
CA LEU A 412 -25.00 -34.25 -9.83
C LEU A 412 -25.51 -33.78 -8.46
N HIS A 413 -24.60 -33.53 -7.52
CA HIS A 413 -24.95 -32.95 -6.22
C HIS A 413 -25.68 -31.60 -6.40
N HIS A 414 -26.74 -31.36 -5.64
CA HIS A 414 -27.57 -30.16 -5.82
C HIS A 414 -26.77 -28.84 -5.76
N ARG A 415 -25.75 -28.76 -4.91
CA ARG A 415 -24.87 -27.59 -4.80
C ARG A 415 -24.00 -27.43 -6.05
N GLN A 416 -23.47 -28.53 -6.61
CA GLN A 416 -22.74 -28.47 -7.88
C GLN A 416 -23.66 -27.96 -9.00
N LYS A 417 -24.87 -28.53 -9.11
CA LYS A 417 -25.86 -28.09 -10.09
C LYS A 417 -26.17 -26.59 -9.97
N LYS A 418 -26.32 -26.08 -8.72
CA LYS A 418 -26.59 -24.66 -8.45
C LYS A 418 -25.42 -23.77 -8.93
N VAL A 419 -24.18 -24.13 -8.60
CA VAL A 419 -22.98 -23.35 -8.99
C VAL A 419 -22.77 -23.38 -10.50
N LEU A 420 -22.87 -24.57 -11.12
CA LEU A 420 -22.69 -24.72 -12.58
C LEU A 420 -23.81 -24.05 -13.36
N SER A 421 -25.06 -24.14 -12.91
CA SER A 421 -26.18 -23.41 -13.53
C SER A 421 -25.98 -21.89 -13.41
N SER A 422 -25.48 -21.40 -12.29
CA SER A 422 -25.12 -20.00 -12.15
C SER A 422 -23.99 -19.60 -13.12
N LEU A 423 -22.95 -20.44 -13.27
CA LEU A 423 -21.87 -20.21 -14.23
C LEU A 423 -22.43 -20.14 -15.66
N LYS A 424 -23.27 -21.12 -16.04
CA LYS A 424 -23.91 -21.17 -17.35
C LYS A 424 -24.76 -19.92 -17.64
N ASN A 425 -25.60 -19.52 -16.68
CA ASN A 425 -26.53 -18.38 -16.85
C ASN A 425 -25.82 -17.02 -16.94
N HIS A 426 -24.57 -16.94 -16.54
CA HIS A 426 -23.78 -15.71 -16.56
C HIS A 426 -22.59 -15.79 -17.51
N TRP A 427 -22.50 -16.88 -18.33
CA TRP A 427 -21.33 -17.18 -19.14
C TRP A 427 -20.96 -16.04 -20.09
N ASP A 428 -21.94 -15.52 -20.83
CA ASP A 428 -21.71 -14.45 -21.81
C ASP A 428 -21.15 -13.18 -21.15
N GLY A 429 -21.67 -12.79 -20.01
CA GLY A 429 -21.12 -11.66 -19.25
C GLY A 429 -19.79 -11.97 -18.56
N LEU A 430 -19.50 -13.24 -18.24
CA LEU A 430 -18.18 -13.64 -17.71
C LEU A 430 -17.09 -13.63 -18.78
N THR A 431 -17.44 -13.74 -20.07
CA THR A 431 -16.47 -13.82 -21.18
C THR A 431 -16.27 -12.51 -21.93
N VAL A 432 -16.95 -11.45 -21.58
CA VAL A 432 -16.83 -10.09 -22.18
C VAL A 432 -15.37 -9.62 -22.27
N PHE A 433 -14.56 -9.88 -21.25
CA PHE A 433 -13.14 -9.50 -21.23
C PHE A 433 -12.31 -10.17 -22.35
N ALA A 434 -12.79 -11.25 -22.94
CA ALA A 434 -12.10 -11.91 -24.05
C ALA A 434 -12.15 -11.06 -25.33
N ASP A 435 -13.28 -10.41 -25.58
CA ASP A 435 -13.49 -9.53 -26.74
C ASP A 435 -13.07 -8.07 -26.41
N HIS A 436 -13.06 -7.72 -25.13
CA HIS A 436 -12.72 -6.40 -24.60
C HIS A 436 -11.55 -6.49 -23.62
N PRO A 437 -10.30 -6.55 -24.12
CA PRO A 437 -9.09 -6.72 -23.28
C PRO A 437 -8.88 -5.59 -22.25
N GLU A 438 -9.46 -4.41 -22.48
CA GLU A 438 -9.46 -3.28 -21.55
C GLU A 438 -10.34 -3.53 -20.32
N ILE A 439 -11.28 -4.49 -20.38
CA ILE A 439 -12.17 -4.82 -19.27
C ILE A 439 -11.48 -5.85 -18.36
N PRO A 440 -11.33 -5.58 -17.07
CA PRO A 440 -10.78 -6.55 -16.11
C PRO A 440 -11.66 -7.80 -15.99
N MET A 441 -11.05 -8.95 -15.70
CA MET A 441 -11.79 -10.19 -15.42
C MET A 441 -12.55 -10.14 -14.08
N ASP A 442 -12.16 -9.26 -13.19
CA ASP A 442 -12.78 -9.15 -11.86
C ASP A 442 -13.09 -7.71 -11.47
N ASN A 443 -14.00 -7.58 -10.53
CA ASN A 443 -14.44 -6.30 -9.97
C ASN A 443 -13.61 -5.90 -8.73
N ASN A 444 -12.39 -6.42 -8.59
CA ASN A 444 -11.53 -6.12 -7.44
C ASN A 444 -11.12 -4.63 -7.36
N GLY A 445 -11.22 -3.88 -8.45
CA GLY A 445 -11.01 -2.43 -8.49
C GLY A 445 -12.01 -1.73 -7.56
N SER A 446 -13.30 -1.94 -7.78
CA SER A 446 -14.37 -1.36 -6.96
C SER A 446 -14.34 -1.87 -5.51
N GLU A 447 -14.10 -3.18 -5.29
CA GLU A 447 -13.96 -3.74 -3.95
C GLU A 447 -12.79 -3.09 -3.18
N ARG A 448 -11.62 -2.87 -3.82
CA ARG A 448 -10.47 -2.18 -3.21
C ARG A 448 -10.79 -0.73 -2.86
N THR A 449 -11.47 -0.03 -3.75
CA THR A 449 -11.88 1.37 -3.56
C THR A 449 -12.86 1.49 -2.40
N LEU A 450 -13.78 0.54 -2.24
CA LEU A 450 -14.71 0.50 -1.10
C LEU A 450 -14.05 0.08 0.23
N ARG A 451 -12.86 -0.54 0.24
CA ARG A 451 -12.20 -0.95 1.50
C ARG A 451 -11.89 0.23 2.41
N ASN A 452 -11.40 1.33 1.85
CA ASN A 452 -11.08 2.53 2.62
C ASN A 452 -12.33 3.14 3.27
N PRO A 453 -13.44 3.41 2.55
CA PRO A 453 -14.72 3.77 3.15
C PRO A 453 -15.23 2.79 4.22
N VAL A 454 -15.09 1.48 4.00
CA VAL A 454 -15.49 0.47 4.99
C VAL A 454 -14.68 0.58 6.29
N VAL A 455 -13.38 0.89 6.20
CA VAL A 455 -12.56 1.22 7.39
C VAL A 455 -13.12 2.46 8.08
N GLY A 456 -13.43 3.51 7.32
CA GLY A 456 -14.08 4.72 7.85
C GLY A 456 -15.37 4.43 8.59
N ARG A 457 -16.25 3.62 8.00
CA ARG A 457 -17.48 3.17 8.64
C ARG A 457 -17.21 2.43 9.96
N LYS A 458 -16.17 1.61 10.03
CA LYS A 458 -15.79 0.93 11.28
C LYS A 458 -15.23 1.90 12.32
N ASN A 459 -14.56 2.98 11.90
CA ASN A 459 -13.92 3.93 12.78
C ASN A 459 -14.88 4.98 13.35
N TYR A 460 -15.83 5.46 12.54
CA TYR A 460 -16.75 6.55 12.90
C TYR A 460 -18.21 6.33 12.47
N TYR A 461 -18.56 5.11 12.09
CA TYR A 461 -19.92 4.59 11.83
C TYR A 461 -20.61 5.13 10.57
N GLY A 462 -20.25 6.29 10.05
CA GLY A 462 -20.90 6.89 8.86
C GLY A 462 -20.93 8.42 8.90
N SER A 463 -21.98 8.98 8.32
CA SER A 463 -22.21 10.43 8.22
C SER A 463 -23.29 10.90 9.17
N GLY A 464 -23.08 12.05 9.81
CA GLY A 464 -24.02 12.60 10.80
C GLY A 464 -25.32 13.13 10.18
N ALA A 465 -25.28 13.57 8.92
CA ALA A 465 -26.40 14.15 8.19
C ALA A 465 -26.22 13.97 6.68
N ALA A 466 -27.28 14.21 5.89
CA ALA A 466 -27.27 14.08 4.43
C ALA A 466 -26.22 14.96 3.76
N TRP A 467 -26.05 16.23 4.21
CA TRP A 467 -24.99 17.10 3.69
C TRP A 467 -23.58 16.52 3.92
N SER A 468 -23.36 15.91 5.08
CA SER A 468 -22.04 15.31 5.37
C SER A 468 -21.84 13.99 4.60
N ALA A 469 -22.92 13.27 4.26
CA ALA A 469 -22.88 12.13 3.35
C ALA A 469 -22.50 12.58 1.94
N ARG A 470 -23.11 13.66 1.42
CA ARG A 470 -22.77 14.26 0.13
C ARG A 470 -21.29 14.69 0.08
N LEU A 471 -20.82 15.43 1.11
CA LEU A 471 -19.41 15.82 1.21
C LEU A 471 -18.49 14.58 1.23
N THR A 472 -18.89 13.53 1.94
CA THR A 472 -18.12 12.26 1.99
C THR A 472 -18.01 11.64 0.61
N ALA A 473 -19.12 11.57 -0.14
CA ALA A 473 -19.13 11.04 -1.51
C ALA A 473 -18.23 11.84 -2.45
N MET A 474 -18.32 13.18 -2.39
CA MET A 474 -17.50 14.08 -3.19
C MET A 474 -16.01 13.88 -2.91
N LEU A 475 -15.60 13.90 -1.65
CA LEU A 475 -14.18 13.80 -1.30
C LEU A 475 -13.60 12.41 -1.56
N PHE A 476 -14.37 11.34 -1.36
CA PHE A 476 -13.95 10.00 -1.78
C PHE A 476 -13.75 9.94 -3.30
N SER A 477 -14.65 10.53 -4.08
CA SER A 477 -14.55 10.59 -5.53
C SER A 477 -13.32 11.36 -5.99
N ILE A 478 -13.13 12.56 -5.46
CA ILE A 478 -12.01 13.43 -5.79
C ILE A 478 -10.68 12.76 -5.44
N PHE A 479 -10.54 12.23 -4.22
CA PHE A 479 -9.28 11.65 -3.79
C PHE A 479 -8.92 10.35 -4.52
N GLU A 480 -9.89 9.48 -4.80
CA GLU A 480 -9.63 8.27 -5.58
C GLU A 480 -9.38 8.60 -7.06
N THR A 481 -10.01 9.64 -7.62
CA THR A 481 -9.69 10.11 -8.98
C THR A 481 -8.30 10.74 -9.03
N LEU A 482 -7.91 11.58 -8.07
CA LEU A 482 -6.54 12.11 -7.98
C LEU A 482 -5.50 10.99 -7.93
N LYS A 483 -5.77 9.95 -7.16
CA LYS A 483 -4.92 8.76 -7.07
C LYS A 483 -4.85 7.99 -8.41
N LEU A 484 -5.96 7.90 -9.15
CA LEU A 484 -5.99 7.29 -10.48
C LEU A 484 -5.05 8.04 -11.44
N TRP A 485 -4.95 9.36 -11.30
CA TRP A 485 -4.08 10.25 -12.09
C TRP A 485 -2.69 10.46 -11.48
N ASP A 486 -2.35 9.74 -10.39
CA ASP A 486 -1.06 9.85 -9.68
C ASP A 486 -0.77 11.29 -9.21
N LEU A 487 -1.81 11.99 -8.75
CA LEU A 487 -1.74 13.35 -8.21
C LEU A 487 -1.80 13.33 -6.69
N SER A 488 -1.04 14.23 -6.05
CA SER A 488 -1.05 14.41 -4.60
C SER A 488 -2.34 15.11 -4.14
N PRO A 489 -3.20 14.48 -3.33
CA PRO A 489 -4.38 15.17 -2.79
C PRO A 489 -4.05 16.39 -1.92
N VAL A 490 -2.89 16.40 -1.26
CA VAL A 490 -2.45 17.52 -0.41
C VAL A 490 -2.09 18.73 -1.27
N GLU A 491 -1.30 18.52 -2.32
CA GLU A 491 -0.91 19.58 -3.25
C GLU A 491 -2.13 20.08 -4.02
N TRP A 492 -2.96 19.18 -4.50
CA TRP A 492 -4.20 19.53 -5.18
C TRP A 492 -5.12 20.40 -4.30
N LEU A 493 -5.36 20.00 -3.04
CA LEU A 493 -6.16 20.79 -2.10
C LEU A 493 -5.52 22.14 -1.83
N SER A 494 -4.19 22.23 -1.74
CA SER A 494 -3.48 23.49 -1.48
C SER A 494 -3.70 24.47 -2.63
N ASP A 495 -3.58 24.00 -3.87
CA ASP A 495 -3.78 24.84 -5.06
C ASP A 495 -5.25 25.20 -5.27
N TYR A 496 -6.15 24.23 -5.11
CA TYR A 496 -7.58 24.48 -5.23
C TYR A 496 -8.09 25.45 -4.16
N PHE A 497 -7.68 25.27 -2.91
CA PHE A 497 -8.08 26.17 -1.83
C PHE A 497 -7.48 27.57 -1.96
N ARG A 498 -6.30 27.70 -2.55
CA ARG A 498 -5.74 29.00 -2.91
C ARG A 498 -6.63 29.70 -3.94
N ALA A 499 -7.04 29.00 -4.99
CA ALA A 499 -7.96 29.53 -5.99
C ALA A 499 -9.31 29.92 -5.37
N CYS A 500 -9.89 29.06 -4.53
CA CYS A 500 -11.13 29.37 -3.81
C CYS A 500 -10.99 30.60 -2.90
N ALA A 501 -9.88 30.72 -2.18
CA ALA A 501 -9.62 31.87 -1.30
C ALA A 501 -9.52 33.18 -2.11
N LEU A 502 -8.84 33.16 -3.26
CA LEU A 502 -8.75 34.31 -4.18
C LEU A 502 -10.13 34.67 -4.75
N ASN A 503 -11.02 33.70 -4.89
CA ASN A 503 -12.41 33.93 -5.31
C ASN A 503 -13.37 34.15 -4.11
N GLY A 504 -12.89 34.82 -3.06
CA GLY A 504 -13.72 35.22 -1.91
C GLY A 504 -14.26 34.09 -1.04
N GLY A 505 -13.67 32.88 -1.12
CA GLY A 505 -14.12 31.68 -0.40
C GLY A 505 -15.18 30.87 -1.16
N SER A 506 -15.36 31.11 -2.44
CA SER A 506 -16.23 30.38 -3.36
C SER A 506 -15.38 29.56 -4.35
N ALA A 507 -15.97 28.54 -4.99
CA ALA A 507 -15.30 27.81 -6.05
C ALA A 507 -14.90 28.78 -7.19
N PRO A 508 -13.73 28.60 -7.84
CA PRO A 508 -13.35 29.41 -8.99
C PRO A 508 -14.37 29.25 -10.13
N GLU A 509 -14.56 30.30 -10.93
CA GLU A 509 -15.47 30.26 -12.10
C GLU A 509 -15.02 29.22 -13.11
N ASP A 510 -13.73 29.13 -13.37
CA ASP A 510 -13.11 28.08 -14.19
C ASP A 510 -12.49 26.98 -13.31
N VAL A 511 -13.23 25.91 -13.10
CA VAL A 511 -12.74 24.73 -12.40
C VAL A 511 -11.94 23.79 -13.30
N ALA A 512 -11.93 24.00 -14.64
CA ALA A 512 -11.28 23.11 -15.59
C ALA A 512 -9.78 22.98 -15.32
N ALA A 513 -9.13 24.08 -14.87
CA ALA A 513 -7.72 24.07 -14.49
C ALA A 513 -7.39 23.14 -13.30
N HIS A 514 -8.39 22.79 -12.49
CA HIS A 514 -8.25 21.94 -11.30
C HIS A 514 -8.75 20.50 -11.52
N LEU A 515 -9.24 20.17 -12.71
CA LEU A 515 -9.66 18.80 -13.02
C LEU A 515 -8.44 17.91 -13.23
N PRO A 516 -8.42 16.69 -12.66
CA PRO A 516 -7.24 15.82 -12.65
C PRO A 516 -6.63 15.56 -14.04
N TRP A 517 -7.47 15.41 -15.06
CA TRP A 517 -7.02 15.18 -16.46
C TRP A 517 -6.48 16.43 -17.17
N ASN A 518 -6.79 17.63 -16.67
CA ASN A 518 -6.30 18.89 -17.21
C ASN A 518 -5.08 19.43 -16.47
N ILE A 519 -4.86 18.97 -15.25
CA ILE A 519 -3.63 19.28 -14.53
C ILE A 519 -2.52 18.70 -15.40
N LYS A 520 -1.82 19.58 -16.15
CA LYS A 520 -0.56 19.19 -16.76
C LYS A 520 0.21 18.56 -15.60
N LYS A 521 0.40 17.24 -15.68
CA LYS A 521 1.41 16.61 -14.89
C LYS A 521 2.61 17.48 -15.17
N LEU A 522 3.03 18.31 -14.23
CA LEU A 522 4.43 18.65 -14.06
C LEU A 522 5.09 17.30 -13.85
N THR A 523 5.23 16.58 -14.93
CA THR A 523 6.02 15.39 -15.06
C THR A 523 7.46 15.82 -15.05
N GLU A 524 7.90 16.36 -13.96
CA GLU A 524 9.19 15.94 -13.50
C GLU A 524 8.99 14.51 -13.03
N LYS A 525 8.89 13.62 -14.03
CA LYS A 525 9.07 12.19 -13.81
C LYS A 525 10.40 12.11 -13.10
N THR A 526 10.36 11.93 -11.78
CA THR A 526 11.57 11.82 -11.00
C THR A 526 11.95 10.35 -10.92
N TRP A 527 13.22 10.07 -11.10
CA TRP A 527 13.79 8.72 -11.00
C TRP A 527 14.67 8.64 -9.78
N THR A 528 14.56 7.59 -9.02
CA THR A 528 15.44 7.37 -7.86
C THR A 528 16.50 6.34 -8.19
N PHE A 529 17.75 6.79 -8.35
CA PHE A 529 18.91 5.93 -8.56
C PHE A 529 19.92 6.14 -7.44
N CYS A 530 20.46 5.07 -6.90
CA CYS A 530 21.53 5.11 -5.88
C CYS A 530 21.23 6.03 -4.68
N GLY A 531 19.93 6.12 -4.28
CA GLY A 531 19.50 6.95 -3.14
C GLY A 531 19.41 8.45 -3.43
N ARG A 532 19.53 8.88 -4.71
CA ARG A 532 19.28 10.26 -5.16
C ARG A 532 18.09 10.28 -6.11
N VAL A 533 17.26 11.30 -5.96
CA VAL A 533 16.18 11.63 -6.90
C VAL A 533 16.75 12.48 -8.03
N PHE A 534 16.41 12.14 -9.27
CA PHE A 534 16.80 12.86 -10.50
C PHE A 534 15.54 13.44 -11.14
N SER A 535 15.58 14.71 -11.51
CA SER A 535 14.51 15.37 -12.27
C SER A 535 14.55 15.02 -13.76
N GLY A 536 13.49 15.30 -14.50
CA GLY A 536 13.43 15.13 -15.96
C GLY A 536 14.48 15.97 -16.67
N GLU A 537 14.76 17.18 -16.19
CA GLU A 537 15.82 18.06 -16.73
C GLU A 537 17.21 17.48 -16.49
N GLU A 538 17.47 16.94 -15.29
CA GLU A 538 18.73 16.28 -14.96
C GLU A 538 18.96 15.04 -15.83
N ILE A 539 17.91 14.25 -16.07
CA ILE A 539 17.97 13.10 -16.97
C ILE A 539 18.20 13.53 -18.42
N ALA A 540 17.52 14.58 -18.89
CA ALA A 540 17.73 15.14 -20.22
C ALA A 540 19.15 15.68 -20.39
N GLY A 541 19.71 16.34 -19.36
CA GLY A 541 21.10 16.80 -19.34
C GLY A 541 22.09 15.64 -19.41
N ILE A 542 21.87 14.55 -18.67
CA ILE A 542 22.71 13.35 -18.76
C ILE A 542 22.61 12.70 -20.15
N LYS A 543 21.41 12.64 -20.73
CA LYS A 543 21.19 12.13 -22.09
C LYS A 543 21.96 12.97 -23.11
N ALA A 544 21.89 14.29 -23.03
CA ALA A 544 22.63 15.19 -23.91
C ALA A 544 24.16 14.94 -23.83
N LEU A 545 24.72 14.73 -22.62
CA LEU A 545 26.13 14.40 -22.43
C LEU A 545 26.53 13.06 -23.08
N VAL A 546 25.62 12.10 -23.16
CA VAL A 546 25.84 10.81 -23.83
C VAL A 546 25.78 10.97 -25.33
N ASP A 547 24.83 11.77 -25.83
CA ASP A 547 24.56 11.94 -27.27
C ASP A 547 25.56 12.91 -27.94
N GLU A 548 26.17 13.84 -27.17
CA GLU A 548 27.05 14.91 -27.68
C GLU A 548 28.37 14.36 -28.29
N ASP A 549 28.93 13.30 -27.73
CA ASP A 549 30.21 12.74 -28.21
C ASP A 549 30.24 11.21 -27.97
N ALA A 550 30.02 10.47 -29.03
CA ALA A 550 30.01 9.01 -29.03
C ALA A 550 31.40 8.39 -28.72
N SER A 551 32.48 9.17 -28.76
CA SER A 551 33.85 8.71 -28.42
C SER A 551 34.15 8.71 -26.92
N ARG A 552 33.29 9.34 -26.10
CA ARG A 552 33.43 9.40 -24.64
C ARG A 552 33.28 8.03 -24.02
N ASN A 553 34.15 7.66 -23.11
CA ASN A 553 33.98 6.44 -22.35
C ASN A 553 32.99 6.65 -21.18
N ARG A 554 32.42 5.55 -20.67
CA ARG A 554 31.41 5.57 -19.57
C ARG A 554 31.89 6.26 -18.28
N THR A 555 33.23 6.33 -18.05
CA THR A 555 33.79 6.98 -16.87
C THR A 555 33.85 8.49 -17.05
N THR A 556 34.20 8.96 -18.25
CA THR A 556 34.19 10.39 -18.61
C THR A 556 32.74 10.94 -18.56
N ILE A 557 31.76 10.21 -19.12
CA ILE A 557 30.34 10.59 -19.04
C ILE A 557 29.90 10.69 -17.58
N ALA A 558 30.26 9.72 -16.74
CA ALA A 558 29.91 9.74 -15.33
C ALA A 558 30.56 10.91 -14.56
N GLN A 559 31.78 11.28 -14.93
CA GLN A 559 32.46 12.44 -14.34
C GLN A 559 31.77 13.73 -14.74
N LEU A 560 31.54 13.97 -16.03
CA LEU A 560 30.84 15.17 -16.54
C LEU A 560 29.44 15.30 -15.95
N ALA A 561 28.69 14.20 -15.88
CA ALA A 561 27.37 14.19 -15.23
C ALA A 561 27.44 14.55 -13.75
N CYS A 562 28.45 14.07 -13.01
CA CYS A 562 28.63 14.46 -11.61
C CYS A 562 29.04 15.93 -11.47
N GLU A 563 29.81 16.47 -12.39
CA GLU A 563 30.20 17.90 -12.43
C GLU A 563 28.99 18.78 -12.70
N GLN A 564 28.20 18.47 -13.72
CA GLN A 564 26.97 19.18 -14.09
C GLN A 564 25.95 19.17 -12.93
N LEU A 565 25.77 18.01 -12.29
CA LEU A 565 24.83 17.83 -11.17
C LEU A 565 25.43 18.22 -9.81
N ARG A 566 26.66 18.65 -9.74
CA ARG A 566 27.44 18.94 -8.52
C ARG A 566 27.33 17.82 -7.47
N TRP A 567 27.25 16.55 -7.95
CA TRP A 567 27.02 15.41 -7.07
C TRP A 567 28.33 14.91 -6.46
N LYS A 568 28.59 15.36 -5.22
CA LYS A 568 29.83 15.13 -4.48
C LYS A 568 29.59 14.21 -3.27
N LYS A 569 30.67 13.61 -2.80
CA LYS A 569 30.76 12.96 -1.50
C LYS A 569 31.01 14.00 -0.40
N PRO A 570 30.88 13.63 0.89
CA PRO A 570 31.23 14.53 2.00
C PRO A 570 32.68 15.03 1.99
N ASP A 571 33.60 14.27 1.36
CA ASP A 571 35.00 14.61 1.21
C ASP A 571 35.28 15.63 0.06
N GLY A 572 34.23 16.13 -0.58
CA GLY A 572 34.32 17.07 -1.71
C GLY A 572 34.60 16.43 -3.08
N THR A 573 34.90 15.13 -3.15
CA THR A 573 35.15 14.42 -4.42
C THR A 573 33.81 14.01 -5.08
N TYR A 574 33.79 13.93 -6.42
CA TYR A 574 32.62 13.56 -7.19
C TYR A 574 32.25 12.08 -6.98
N LYS A 575 30.94 11.77 -6.95
CA LYS A 575 30.37 10.41 -6.80
C LYS A 575 30.39 9.62 -8.11
N ILE A 576 31.51 9.63 -8.84
CA ILE A 576 31.65 9.03 -10.18
C ILE A 576 31.22 7.56 -10.21
N GLN A 577 31.57 6.77 -9.19
CA GLN A 577 31.18 5.36 -9.14
C GLN A 577 29.67 5.14 -8.97
N SER A 578 29.01 5.99 -8.18
CA SER A 578 27.55 5.97 -8.06
C SER A 578 26.88 6.39 -9.36
N MET A 579 27.40 7.42 -10.03
CA MET A 579 26.91 7.87 -11.34
C MET A 579 27.06 6.78 -12.41
N ARG A 580 28.17 6.05 -12.42
CA ARG A 580 28.32 4.89 -13.34
C ARG A 580 27.24 3.84 -13.14
N GLN A 581 26.83 3.58 -11.89
CA GLN A 581 25.72 2.67 -11.61
C GLN A 581 24.38 3.26 -12.06
N VAL A 582 24.17 4.57 -11.92
CA VAL A 582 23.00 5.28 -12.43
C VAL A 582 22.91 5.14 -13.95
N LEU A 583 24.00 5.44 -14.67
CA LEU A 583 24.06 5.32 -16.14
C LEU A 583 23.70 3.91 -16.62
N VAL A 584 24.24 2.87 -15.97
CA VAL A 584 23.90 1.47 -16.32
C VAL A 584 22.42 1.15 -16.08
N LYS A 585 21.83 1.70 -15.02
CA LYS A 585 20.39 1.52 -14.77
C LYS A 585 19.55 2.30 -15.77
N MET A 586 19.92 3.52 -16.13
CA MET A 586 19.25 4.31 -17.16
C MET A 586 19.32 3.63 -18.53
N GLU A 587 20.43 2.97 -18.88
CA GLU A 587 20.57 2.14 -20.07
C GLU A 587 19.62 0.91 -20.02
N ALA A 588 19.56 0.23 -18.87
CA ALA A 588 18.67 -0.91 -18.68
C ALA A 588 17.17 -0.52 -18.73
N ASP A 589 16.83 0.70 -18.31
CA ASP A 589 15.48 1.27 -18.38
C ASP A 589 15.17 1.89 -19.77
N GLY A 590 16.08 1.77 -20.74
CA GLY A 590 15.90 2.27 -22.11
C GLY A 590 15.95 3.79 -22.25
N MET A 591 16.47 4.51 -21.26
CA MET A 591 16.48 5.98 -21.22
C MET A 591 17.66 6.60 -22.01
N ILE A 592 18.80 5.90 -22.05
CA ILE A 592 20.03 6.31 -22.74
C ILE A 592 20.69 5.09 -23.40
N ALA A 593 21.50 5.34 -24.43
CA ALA A 593 22.34 4.32 -25.05
C ALA A 593 23.80 4.62 -24.73
N LEU A 594 24.42 3.84 -23.85
CA LEU A 594 25.79 4.05 -23.45
C LEU A 594 26.79 3.46 -24.49
N PRO A 595 27.96 4.07 -24.68
CA PRO A 595 29.03 3.51 -25.49
C PRO A 595 29.44 2.13 -24.97
N ALA A 596 29.98 1.29 -25.85
CA ALA A 596 30.41 -0.07 -25.49
C ALA A 596 31.40 -0.05 -24.31
N SER A 597 31.20 -0.99 -23.36
CA SER A 597 32.10 -1.09 -22.21
C SER A 597 33.50 -1.51 -22.67
N LEU A 598 34.49 -0.68 -22.40
CA LEU A 598 35.90 -1.00 -22.64
C LEU A 598 36.43 -2.14 -21.74
N LYS A 599 35.68 -2.52 -20.71
CA LYS A 599 36.00 -3.68 -19.88
C LYS A 599 35.08 -4.81 -20.26
N ILE A 600 35.66 -5.85 -20.83
CA ILE A 600 35.01 -7.18 -20.86
C ILE A 600 34.62 -7.48 -19.42
N ASN A 601 33.31 -7.74 -19.18
CA ASN A 601 32.84 -8.17 -17.88
C ASN A 601 33.65 -9.39 -17.43
N ARG A 602 34.64 -9.20 -16.57
CA ARG A 602 35.23 -10.28 -15.79
C ARG A 602 34.17 -10.68 -14.73
N ALA A 603 33.15 -11.39 -15.16
CA ALA A 603 32.05 -11.86 -14.37
C ALA A 603 32.38 -13.04 -13.47
N LYS A 604 33.65 -13.42 -13.38
CA LYS A 604 34.20 -14.34 -12.38
C LYS A 604 35.59 -13.84 -12.02
N SER A 605 35.87 -13.65 -10.72
CA SER A 605 37.22 -13.62 -10.19
C SER A 605 37.97 -14.82 -10.81
N GLU A 606 39.13 -14.58 -11.38
CA GLU A 606 39.99 -15.69 -11.81
C GLU A 606 40.13 -16.66 -10.61
N PRO A 607 40.05 -17.98 -10.85
CA PRO A 607 40.26 -18.94 -9.79
C PRO A 607 41.59 -18.66 -9.12
N ILE A 608 41.65 -18.67 -7.80
CA ILE A 608 42.87 -18.48 -7.05
C ILE A 608 43.80 -19.64 -7.41
N THR A 609 44.97 -19.35 -7.91
CA THR A 609 45.98 -20.38 -8.18
C THR A 609 46.69 -20.70 -6.87
N TYR A 610 46.66 -21.95 -6.46
CA TYR A 610 47.33 -22.42 -5.26
C TYR A 610 48.81 -22.64 -5.53
N THR A 611 49.62 -22.03 -4.68
CA THR A 611 51.10 -22.22 -4.70
C THR A 611 51.53 -23.14 -3.54
N GLY A 612 52.72 -23.70 -3.59
CA GLY A 612 53.28 -24.48 -2.47
C GLY A 612 53.54 -23.64 -1.20
N ARG A 613 53.40 -22.31 -1.30
CA ARG A 613 53.66 -21.38 -0.16
C ARG A 613 52.60 -21.45 0.94
N THR A 614 51.39 -21.93 0.61
CA THR A 614 50.26 -22.04 1.54
C THR A 614 50.01 -23.47 2.00
N GLU A 615 50.89 -24.41 1.65
CA GLU A 615 50.79 -25.81 2.14
C GLU A 615 50.90 -25.84 3.68
N PRO A 616 50.28 -26.85 4.33
CA PRO A 616 50.46 -27.10 5.77
C PRO A 616 51.90 -27.24 6.15
N ARG A 617 52.28 -26.63 7.27
CA ARG A 617 53.66 -26.68 7.84
C ARG A 617 53.70 -27.51 9.09
N GLU A 618 54.90 -27.69 9.68
CA GLU A 618 55.13 -28.36 10.95
C GLU A 618 54.18 -27.79 12.05
N PRO A 619 53.59 -28.65 12.88
CA PRO A 619 52.68 -28.21 13.92
C PRO A 619 53.29 -27.31 14.97
N ILE A 620 52.69 -26.15 15.22
CA ILE A 620 53.13 -25.23 16.30
C ILE A 620 52.13 -25.40 17.47
N SER A 621 52.60 -25.95 18.61
CA SER A 621 51.76 -26.25 19.78
C SER A 621 52.11 -25.46 21.04
N LEU A 622 52.92 -24.40 20.91
CA LEU A 622 53.37 -23.58 22.05
C LEU A 622 52.25 -22.58 22.47
N PRO A 623 52.05 -22.35 23.80
CA PRO A 623 51.18 -21.29 24.27
C PRO A 623 51.63 -19.91 23.75
N ALA A 624 50.68 -18.97 23.53
CA ALA A 624 50.95 -17.67 22.96
C ALA A 624 52.02 -16.83 23.69
N GLY A 625 52.23 -17.05 25.00
CA GLY A 625 53.30 -16.38 25.76
C GLY A 625 54.69 -16.98 25.57
N LYS A 626 54.82 -18.16 24.92
CA LYS A 626 56.06 -18.84 24.63
C LYS A 626 56.42 -18.83 23.14
N LEU A 627 55.53 -18.30 22.28
CA LEU A 627 55.82 -18.10 20.88
C LEU A 627 56.83 -16.97 20.70
N PRO A 628 57.80 -17.14 19.79
CA PRO A 628 58.77 -16.07 19.53
C PRO A 628 58.08 -14.90 18.87
N ASP A 629 58.43 -13.69 19.25
CA ASP A 629 58.05 -12.40 18.65
C ASP A 629 56.76 -12.41 17.83
N VAL A 630 55.60 -12.44 18.52
CA VAL A 630 54.30 -12.42 17.85
C VAL A 630 53.96 -11.00 17.44
N HIS A 631 54.02 -10.71 16.11
CA HIS A 631 53.76 -9.41 15.56
C HIS A 631 52.82 -9.47 14.33
N VAL A 632 52.37 -8.29 13.88
CA VAL A 632 51.36 -8.16 12.83
C VAL A 632 51.92 -7.25 11.72
N GLU A 633 51.84 -7.68 10.46
CA GLU A 633 52.23 -6.91 9.27
C GLU A 633 51.07 -6.72 8.31
N ILE A 634 51.08 -5.57 7.59
CA ILE A 634 50.05 -5.29 6.57
C ILE A 634 50.50 -5.94 5.25
N ALA A 635 49.58 -6.61 4.57
CA ALA A 635 49.82 -7.02 3.16
C ALA A 635 49.67 -5.80 2.24
N GLU A 636 50.78 -5.31 1.74
CA GLU A 636 50.82 -4.07 0.95
C GLU A 636 50.99 -4.35 -0.53
N THR A 637 51.83 -5.28 -0.90
CA THR A 637 52.16 -5.60 -2.30
C THR A 637 51.11 -6.49 -2.96
N PRO A 638 50.98 -6.45 -4.29
CA PRO A 638 50.05 -7.37 -4.98
C PRO A 638 50.31 -8.85 -4.70
N GLU A 639 51.59 -9.21 -4.56
CA GLU A 639 52.07 -10.57 -4.25
C GLU A 639 51.65 -10.99 -2.84
N GLU A 640 51.78 -10.15 -1.85
CA GLU A 640 51.36 -10.39 -0.47
C GLU A 640 49.84 -10.48 -0.37
N ILE A 641 49.14 -9.60 -1.07
CA ILE A 641 47.67 -9.65 -1.15
C ILE A 641 47.19 -10.95 -1.79
N SER A 642 47.87 -11.39 -2.88
CA SER A 642 47.59 -12.66 -3.54
C SER A 642 47.83 -13.84 -2.61
N LEU A 643 48.94 -13.87 -1.92
CA LEU A 643 49.28 -14.90 -0.93
C LEU A 643 48.29 -14.93 0.23
N TRP A 644 47.86 -13.74 0.73
CA TRP A 644 46.88 -13.62 1.78
C TRP A 644 45.51 -14.19 1.30
N ASN A 645 45.11 -13.90 0.09
CA ASN A 645 43.87 -14.40 -0.51
C ASN A 645 43.92 -15.93 -0.68
N GLU A 646 45.04 -16.47 -1.07
CA GLU A 646 45.28 -17.92 -1.22
C GLU A 646 45.18 -18.65 0.12
N TYR A 647 45.79 -18.15 1.18
CA TYR A 647 45.64 -18.69 2.55
C TYR A 647 44.19 -18.69 3.00
N ILE A 648 43.44 -17.59 2.77
CA ILE A 648 42.04 -17.53 3.17
C ILE A 648 41.16 -18.47 2.33
N ASP A 649 41.41 -18.55 1.04
CA ASP A 649 40.60 -19.44 0.18
C ASP A 649 40.82 -20.91 0.58
N ARG A 650 42.03 -21.28 0.83
CA ARG A 650 42.41 -22.66 1.13
C ARG A 650 42.02 -23.10 2.55
N HIS A 651 42.15 -22.25 3.54
CA HIS A 651 42.09 -22.64 4.94
C HIS A 651 40.96 -22.01 5.74
N HIS A 652 40.26 -20.99 5.24
CA HIS A 652 39.16 -20.40 5.94
C HIS A 652 37.83 -21.01 5.47
N TYR A 653 36.95 -21.38 6.40
CA TYR A 653 35.68 -22.11 6.12
C TYR A 653 34.68 -21.40 5.16
N ILE A 654 34.78 -20.08 4.98
CA ILE A 654 33.97 -19.32 4.01
C ILE A 654 34.68 -19.21 2.64
N GLY A 655 35.97 -19.50 2.59
CA GLY A 655 36.82 -19.24 1.43
C GLY A 655 37.07 -17.74 1.21
N TYR A 656 37.67 -17.42 0.08
CA TYR A 656 37.95 -16.05 -0.30
C TYR A 656 36.75 -15.45 -1.06
N THR A 657 36.37 -14.26 -0.67
CA THR A 657 35.49 -13.38 -1.43
C THR A 657 36.03 -11.96 -1.35
N PRO A 658 36.03 -11.18 -2.44
CA PRO A 658 36.50 -9.81 -2.42
C PRO A 658 35.85 -8.98 -1.34
N PHE A 659 36.64 -8.21 -0.62
CA PHE A 659 36.12 -7.30 0.40
C PHE A 659 35.39 -6.12 -0.24
N ALA A 660 34.32 -5.64 0.44
CA ALA A 660 33.57 -4.47 0.02
C ALA A 660 34.16 -3.19 0.65
N GLY A 661 34.35 -2.16 -0.17
CA GLY A 661 34.77 -0.83 0.28
C GLY A 661 36.21 -0.77 0.78
N ALA A 662 36.49 0.07 1.77
CA ALA A 662 37.80 0.19 2.40
C ALA A 662 38.19 -1.12 3.08
N GLN A 663 39.44 -1.53 2.94
CA GLN A 663 39.88 -2.86 3.36
C GLN A 663 41.35 -2.89 3.81
N MET A 664 41.66 -3.77 4.79
CA MET A 664 42.97 -3.98 5.31
C MET A 664 43.22 -5.47 5.54
N ARG A 665 44.40 -5.98 5.19
CA ARG A 665 44.79 -7.38 5.39
C ARG A 665 46.03 -7.43 6.24
N TYR A 666 46.06 -8.32 7.21
CA TYR A 666 47.17 -8.53 8.09
C TYR A 666 47.64 -9.97 8.04
N PHE A 667 48.93 -10.17 7.93
CA PHE A 667 49.63 -11.38 8.35
C PHE A 667 50.00 -11.28 9.81
N VAL A 668 49.98 -12.39 10.48
CA VAL A 668 50.43 -12.51 11.86
C VAL A 668 51.60 -13.50 11.89
N TYR A 669 52.70 -13.06 12.37
CA TYR A 669 53.92 -13.84 12.47
C TYR A 669 54.22 -14.25 13.90
N ALA A 670 54.92 -15.39 14.05
CA ALA A 670 55.62 -15.79 15.29
C ALA A 670 57.08 -16.07 14.88
N GLY A 671 57.95 -15.12 15.16
CA GLY A 671 59.27 -15.06 14.44
C GLY A 671 59.08 -14.87 12.94
N ASN A 672 59.56 -15.81 12.15
CA ASN A 672 59.46 -15.74 10.67
C ASN A 672 58.27 -16.56 10.11
N ASP A 673 57.48 -17.24 10.95
CA ASP A 673 56.40 -18.11 10.54
C ASP A 673 55.05 -17.40 10.56
N ILE A 674 54.28 -17.48 9.47
CA ILE A 674 52.92 -17.02 9.44
C ILE A 674 52.08 -17.99 10.27
N VAL A 675 51.46 -17.49 11.32
CA VAL A 675 50.61 -18.28 12.25
C VAL A 675 49.13 -17.98 12.14
N ALA A 676 48.76 -16.78 11.67
CA ALA A 676 47.37 -16.39 11.49
C ALA A 676 47.21 -15.27 10.45
N LEU A 677 45.98 -15.03 10.03
CA LEU A 677 45.57 -13.96 9.15
C LEU A 677 44.34 -13.22 9.68
N SER A 678 44.31 -11.91 9.52
CA SER A 678 43.16 -11.10 9.87
C SER A 678 42.83 -10.13 8.74
N GLY A 679 41.54 -10.01 8.40
CA GLY A 679 41.11 -9.15 7.30
C GLY A 679 39.95 -8.26 7.70
N PHE A 680 40.02 -6.99 7.35
CA PHE A 680 39.05 -5.97 7.70
C PHE A 680 38.47 -5.35 6.45
N SER A 681 37.18 -4.99 6.52
CA SER A 681 36.42 -4.37 5.43
C SER A 681 35.49 -3.28 5.94
N ALA A 682 34.89 -2.53 5.04
CA ALA A 682 33.82 -1.60 5.41
C ALA A 682 32.66 -2.32 6.15
N ALA A 683 32.04 -1.61 7.08
CA ALA A 683 30.94 -2.11 7.89
C ALA A 683 29.70 -2.49 7.06
N ALA A 684 28.89 -3.41 7.60
CA ALA A 684 27.60 -3.73 7.01
C ALA A 684 26.64 -2.55 7.13
N TRP A 685 25.88 -2.27 6.03
CA TRP A 685 25.02 -1.08 5.93
C TRP A 685 24.00 -0.93 7.05
N ARG A 686 23.31 -2.01 7.42
CA ARG A 686 22.26 -2.00 8.47
C ARG A 686 22.34 -3.28 9.31
N VAL A 687 22.59 -3.12 10.58
CA VAL A 687 22.74 -4.23 11.54
C VAL A 687 21.97 -3.84 12.81
N ALA A 688 20.74 -4.32 12.96
CA ALA A 688 19.85 -3.86 14.01
C ALA A 688 20.43 -3.91 15.44
N PRO A 689 21.09 -5.02 15.91
CA PRO A 689 21.69 -5.04 17.24
C PRO A 689 22.84 -4.02 17.42
N ARG A 690 23.68 -3.83 16.41
CA ARG A 690 24.74 -2.80 16.43
C ARG A 690 24.14 -1.41 16.45
N ASP A 691 23.17 -1.15 15.56
CA ASP A 691 22.54 0.16 15.41
C ASP A 691 21.79 0.55 16.70
N TRP A 692 21.15 -0.43 17.36
CA TRP A 692 20.53 -0.23 18.68
C TRP A 692 21.56 0.03 19.78
N TYR A 693 22.69 -0.69 19.77
CA TYR A 693 23.78 -0.47 20.74
C TYR A 693 24.38 0.93 20.63
N ILE A 694 24.53 1.45 19.41
CA ILE A 694 25.06 2.79 19.16
C ILE A 694 24.01 3.86 19.47
N GLY A 695 22.72 3.63 19.19
CA GLY A 695 21.62 4.57 19.45
C GLY A 695 21.48 5.69 18.42
N TRP A 696 22.19 5.63 17.29
CA TRP A 696 22.19 6.66 16.27
C TRP A 696 20.90 6.73 15.44
N SER A 697 20.59 7.92 14.87
CA SER A 697 19.52 8.10 13.89
C SER A 697 19.92 7.50 12.52
N GLU A 698 18.97 7.41 11.59
CA GLU A 698 19.26 6.94 10.22
C GLU A 698 20.22 7.90 9.48
N GLU A 699 20.08 9.19 9.71
CA GLU A 699 20.93 10.25 9.16
C GLU A 699 22.35 10.11 9.70
N LYS A 700 22.51 9.99 11.01
CA LYS A 700 23.82 9.82 11.65
C LYS A 700 24.49 8.51 11.26
N ARG A 701 23.73 7.43 11.05
CA ARG A 701 24.27 6.20 10.50
C ARG A 701 24.81 6.39 9.08
N LYS A 702 24.11 7.11 8.20
CA LYS A 702 24.57 7.38 6.83
C LYS A 702 25.85 8.22 6.82
N GLU A 703 25.95 9.16 7.73
CA GLU A 703 27.11 10.06 7.91
C GLU A 703 28.32 9.29 8.48
N ASN A 704 28.13 8.52 9.56
CA ASN A 704 29.21 8.01 10.41
C ASN A 704 29.50 6.52 10.21
N LEU A 705 28.78 5.79 9.34
CA LEU A 705 28.99 4.35 9.13
C LEU A 705 30.44 4.01 8.72
N HIS A 706 31.13 4.91 8.02
CA HIS A 706 32.50 4.74 7.58
C HIS A 706 33.50 4.65 8.76
N LEU A 707 33.11 5.16 9.94
CA LEU A 707 33.91 5.08 11.18
C LEU A 707 33.82 3.70 11.87
N ILE A 708 33.03 2.78 11.31
CA ILE A 708 32.97 1.39 11.78
C ILE A 708 33.66 0.49 10.77
N VAL A 709 34.47 -0.43 11.28
CA VAL A 709 35.24 -1.37 10.46
C VAL A 709 34.91 -2.81 10.88
N ASN A 710 34.63 -3.66 9.87
CA ASN A 710 34.26 -5.04 10.08
C ASN A 710 35.46 -5.98 10.00
N ASN A 711 35.77 -6.74 11.04
CA ASN A 711 36.68 -7.89 10.99
C ASN A 711 35.98 -9.02 10.19
N ALA A 712 36.19 -9.00 8.89
CA ALA A 712 35.49 -9.86 7.92
C ALA A 712 36.08 -11.26 7.83
N ARG A 713 37.36 -11.42 8.15
CA ARG A 713 38.07 -12.70 8.17
C ARG A 713 39.04 -12.74 9.33
N PHE A 714 39.04 -13.86 10.06
CA PHE A 714 39.99 -14.16 11.08
C PHE A 714 40.30 -15.66 11.01
N LEU A 715 41.59 -16.00 10.78
CA LEU A 715 42.04 -17.36 10.57
C LEU A 715 43.32 -17.58 11.36
N ILE A 716 43.31 -18.56 12.27
CA ILE A 716 44.52 -19.21 12.77
C ILE A 716 44.74 -20.40 11.86
N LEU A 717 46.01 -20.56 11.39
CA LEU A 717 46.30 -21.63 10.44
C LEU A 717 46.08 -23.02 11.07
N PRO A 718 45.61 -24.01 10.31
CA PRO A 718 45.20 -25.31 10.87
C PRO A 718 46.29 -26.06 11.64
N TRP A 719 47.58 -25.82 11.37
CA TRP A 719 48.73 -26.44 12.04
C TRP A 719 49.18 -25.66 13.27
N VAL A 720 48.48 -24.58 13.62
CA VAL A 720 48.82 -23.76 14.79
C VAL A 720 47.79 -24.00 15.91
N THR A 721 48.19 -24.72 16.93
CA THR A 721 47.38 -25.00 18.14
C THR A 721 48.00 -24.29 19.32
N SER A 722 47.61 -23.02 19.52
CA SER A 722 48.26 -22.18 20.54
C SER A 722 47.21 -21.56 21.47
N LYS A 723 47.28 -21.91 22.78
CA LYS A 723 46.38 -21.37 23.78
C LYS A 723 46.53 -19.85 23.89
N ASN A 724 45.40 -19.09 23.90
CA ASN A 724 45.33 -17.63 24.01
C ASN A 724 45.92 -16.85 22.79
N LEU A 725 46.32 -17.49 21.68
CA LEU A 725 46.90 -16.81 20.54
C LEU A 725 45.85 -15.93 19.87
N ALA A 726 44.58 -16.43 19.69
CA ALA A 726 43.52 -15.69 19.05
C ALA A 726 43.22 -14.35 19.74
N SER A 727 43.05 -14.35 21.07
CA SER A 727 42.81 -13.11 21.81
C SER A 727 44.02 -12.17 21.84
N LYS A 728 45.25 -12.69 21.86
CA LYS A 728 46.49 -11.89 21.73
C LYS A 728 46.55 -11.17 20.36
N ILE A 729 46.23 -11.89 19.29
CA ILE A 729 46.22 -11.33 17.95
C ILE A 729 45.17 -10.22 17.82
N LEU A 730 43.93 -10.47 18.29
CA LEU A 730 42.85 -9.49 18.26
C LEU A 730 43.22 -8.21 19.02
N ALA A 731 43.90 -8.32 20.17
CA ALA A 731 44.42 -7.17 20.90
C ALA A 731 45.53 -6.41 20.15
N LEU A 732 46.48 -7.13 19.55
CA LEU A 732 47.54 -6.53 18.76
C LEU A 732 46.99 -5.75 17.57
N VAL A 733 46.06 -6.33 16.84
CA VAL A 733 45.41 -5.66 15.70
C VAL A 733 44.56 -4.47 16.15
N ALA A 734 43.79 -4.60 17.23
CA ALA A 734 42.97 -3.50 17.75
C ALA A 734 43.81 -2.29 18.17
N ASN A 735 45.00 -2.50 18.68
CA ASN A 735 45.90 -1.43 19.11
C ASN A 735 46.53 -0.64 17.94
N ARG A 736 46.61 -1.21 16.74
CA ARG A 736 47.29 -0.55 15.60
C ARG A 736 46.35 -0.17 14.44
N ILE A 737 45.21 -0.86 14.31
CA ILE A 737 44.32 -0.68 13.14
C ILE A 737 43.87 0.78 12.97
N GLY A 738 43.70 1.54 14.01
CA GLY A 738 43.34 2.96 13.96
C GLY A 738 44.38 3.79 13.22
N ASP A 739 45.67 3.58 13.48
CA ASP A 739 46.79 4.27 12.86
C ASP A 739 46.99 3.79 11.42
N ASP A 740 46.98 2.47 11.19
CA ASP A 740 47.13 1.86 9.88
C ASP A 740 46.01 2.32 8.94
N TRP A 741 44.80 2.38 9.44
CA TRP A 741 43.62 2.83 8.70
C TRP A 741 43.70 4.32 8.37
N TYR A 742 44.14 5.15 9.32
CA TYR A 742 44.36 6.57 9.10
C TYR A 742 45.48 6.82 8.05
N SER A 743 46.56 6.07 8.14
CA SER A 743 47.64 6.15 7.15
C SER A 743 47.14 5.94 5.72
N ARG A 744 46.25 4.94 5.54
CA ARG A 744 45.76 4.52 4.21
C ARG A 744 44.57 5.31 3.72
N TYR A 745 43.61 5.65 4.61
CA TYR A 745 42.28 6.20 4.23
C TYR A 745 42.03 7.62 4.75
N LYS A 746 42.93 8.18 5.54
CA LYS A 746 42.89 9.54 6.11
C LYS A 746 41.68 9.81 7.06
N TYR A 747 41.12 8.76 7.65
CA TYR A 747 40.18 8.84 8.75
C TYR A 747 40.43 7.70 9.74
N ARG A 748 40.10 7.90 11.03
CA ARG A 748 40.25 6.88 12.09
C ARG A 748 38.94 6.17 12.35
N PRO A 749 38.88 4.83 12.32
CA PRO A 749 37.73 4.11 12.80
C PRO A 749 37.62 4.24 14.33
N VAL A 750 36.38 4.30 14.84
CA VAL A 750 36.08 4.41 16.28
C VAL A 750 35.51 3.13 16.86
N LEU A 751 35.05 2.21 16.00
CA LEU A 751 34.43 0.96 16.42
C LEU A 751 34.79 -0.17 15.44
N LEU A 752 35.15 -1.34 16.01
CA LEU A 752 35.23 -2.58 15.22
C LEU A 752 33.98 -3.41 15.43
N GLU A 753 33.54 -4.09 14.36
CA GLU A 753 32.47 -5.09 14.41
C GLU A 753 32.95 -6.44 13.86
N THR A 754 32.31 -7.54 14.29
CA THR A 754 32.50 -8.86 13.67
C THR A 754 31.24 -9.70 13.77
N PHE A 755 31.14 -10.69 12.87
CA PHE A 755 29.99 -11.59 12.75
C PHE A 755 30.46 -13.05 12.89
N VAL A 756 30.12 -13.69 14.00
CA VAL A 756 30.51 -15.06 14.33
C VAL A 756 29.32 -16.00 14.11
N GLU A 757 29.49 -17.04 13.31
CA GLU A 757 28.42 -18.01 13.01
C GLU A 757 28.05 -18.82 14.27
N LYS A 758 26.80 -18.66 14.77
CA LYS A 758 26.34 -19.16 16.08
C LYS A 758 26.44 -20.67 16.24
N ASN A 759 26.19 -21.43 15.19
CA ASN A 759 26.19 -22.91 15.27
C ASN A 759 27.59 -23.52 15.03
N ARG A 760 28.57 -22.70 14.70
CA ARG A 760 29.93 -23.15 14.37
C ARG A 760 30.97 -22.69 15.37
N PHE A 761 30.84 -21.49 15.94
CA PHE A 761 31.81 -20.90 16.83
C PHE A 761 31.14 -20.22 18.03
N THR A 762 31.75 -20.29 19.17
CA THR A 762 31.25 -19.71 20.43
C THR A 762 31.69 -18.25 20.65
N GLY A 763 32.54 -17.71 19.78
CA GLY A 763 33.09 -16.36 19.92
C GLY A 763 34.01 -16.15 21.13
N THR A 764 34.52 -17.20 21.74
CA THR A 764 35.33 -17.16 22.98
C THR A 764 36.58 -16.28 22.84
N CYS A 765 37.24 -16.31 21.66
CA CYS A 765 38.44 -15.46 21.40
C CYS A 765 38.09 -13.95 21.42
N TYR A 766 36.94 -13.57 20.92
CA TYR A 766 36.50 -12.18 20.95
C TYR A 766 36.15 -11.75 22.37
N LYS A 767 35.41 -12.59 23.12
CA LYS A 767 35.11 -12.34 24.53
C LYS A 767 36.39 -12.18 25.34
N ALA A 768 37.39 -13.07 25.14
CA ALA A 768 38.69 -13.03 25.80
C ALA A 768 39.55 -11.81 25.36
N ALA A 769 39.26 -11.20 24.23
CA ALA A 769 39.88 -9.96 23.74
C ALA A 769 39.03 -8.70 24.05
N ASN A 770 38.13 -8.77 25.05
CA ASN A 770 37.26 -7.66 25.50
C ASN A 770 36.27 -7.12 24.43
N TRP A 771 35.94 -7.92 23.44
CA TRP A 771 34.87 -7.57 22.53
C TRP A 771 33.50 -7.81 23.19
N LYS A 772 32.58 -6.86 23.03
CA LYS A 772 31.26 -6.88 23.65
C LYS A 772 30.24 -7.53 22.70
N TRP A 773 29.57 -8.57 23.18
CA TRP A 773 28.44 -9.15 22.48
C TRP A 773 27.22 -8.21 22.53
N VAL A 774 26.56 -7.94 21.37
CA VAL A 774 25.45 -6.99 21.30
C VAL A 774 24.17 -7.60 20.69
N GLY A 775 24.21 -8.85 20.26
CA GLY A 775 23.04 -9.54 19.74
C GLY A 775 23.35 -10.50 18.60
N THR A 776 22.27 -10.95 17.93
CA THR A 776 22.35 -11.97 16.89
C THR A 776 21.64 -11.49 15.62
N THR A 777 22.18 -11.79 14.44
CA THR A 777 21.55 -11.49 13.16
C THR A 777 20.33 -12.39 12.93
N LYS A 778 19.35 -11.91 12.17
CA LYS A 778 18.14 -12.68 11.82
C LYS A 778 18.35 -13.73 10.71
N GLY A 779 19.57 -13.88 10.15
CA GLY A 779 19.84 -14.80 9.04
C GLY A 779 19.30 -14.34 7.68
N ARG A 780 19.01 -13.05 7.51
CA ARG A 780 18.49 -12.47 6.27
C ARG A 780 19.61 -12.16 5.27
N GLY A 781 19.50 -12.70 4.05
CA GLY A 781 20.39 -12.40 2.95
C GLY A 781 20.17 -11.02 2.32
N LYS A 782 21.20 -10.45 1.67
CA LYS A 782 21.14 -9.15 0.96
C LYS A 782 20.03 -9.10 -0.12
N LYS A 783 19.67 -10.25 -0.71
CA LYS A 783 18.66 -10.40 -1.77
C LYS A 783 17.38 -11.12 -1.29
N ASP A 784 17.22 -11.35 0.00
CA ASP A 784 16.08 -12.04 0.58
C ASP A 784 14.86 -11.12 0.65
N ARG A 785 14.15 -11.00 -0.49
CA ARG A 785 12.91 -10.23 -0.64
C ARG A 785 11.70 -10.91 0.03
N LEU A 786 11.75 -12.25 0.14
CA LEU A 786 10.65 -13.05 0.66
C LEU A 786 10.73 -13.31 2.17
N LYS A 787 11.77 -12.81 2.84
CA LYS A 787 12.05 -12.99 4.28
C LYS A 787 12.17 -14.48 4.67
N GLU A 788 12.80 -15.28 3.84
CA GLU A 788 12.98 -16.73 4.04
C GLU A 788 14.09 -17.08 5.03
N PHE A 789 14.91 -16.10 5.43
CA PHE A 789 15.99 -16.23 6.44
C PHE A 789 16.93 -17.42 6.21
N LYS A 790 17.29 -17.69 4.97
CA LYS A 790 18.10 -18.88 4.57
C LYS A 790 19.57 -18.84 5.01
N LEU A 791 20.07 -17.73 5.54
CA LEU A 791 21.46 -17.63 5.99
C LEU A 791 21.58 -18.01 7.47
N PRO A 792 22.73 -18.61 7.88
CA PRO A 792 22.96 -18.92 9.29
C PRO A 792 22.95 -17.65 10.16
N GLN A 793 22.41 -17.78 11.35
CA GLN A 793 22.45 -16.70 12.33
C GLN A 793 23.87 -16.49 12.82
N LYS A 794 24.26 -15.20 12.99
CA LYS A 794 25.59 -14.82 13.47
C LYS A 794 25.49 -13.96 14.71
N GLU A 795 26.34 -14.25 15.69
CA GLU A 795 26.54 -13.39 16.85
C GLU A 795 27.38 -12.18 16.46
N ILE A 796 27.01 -11.02 17.00
CA ILE A 796 27.67 -9.75 16.70
C ILE A 796 28.47 -9.32 17.92
N PHE A 797 29.77 -9.09 17.69
CA PHE A 797 30.66 -8.53 18.70
C PHE A 797 31.18 -7.18 18.22
N LEU A 798 31.32 -6.25 19.16
CA LEU A 798 31.83 -4.89 18.95
C LEU A 798 33.03 -4.64 19.85
N TYR A 799 34.00 -3.87 19.33
CA TYR A 799 35.15 -3.45 20.11
C TYR A 799 35.37 -1.94 19.93
N PRO A 800 35.27 -1.11 20.99
CA PRO A 800 35.49 0.32 20.91
C PRO A 800 36.98 0.64 20.74
N LEU A 801 37.34 1.43 19.74
CA LEU A 801 38.67 1.98 19.54
C LEU A 801 38.84 3.36 20.18
N ALA A 802 37.73 4.03 20.51
CA ALA A 802 37.69 5.32 21.17
C ALA A 802 36.97 5.20 22.53
N LYS A 803 37.29 6.08 23.48
CA LYS A 803 36.67 6.07 24.83
C LYS A 803 35.18 6.48 24.76
N ASP A 804 34.82 7.37 23.84
CA ASP A 804 33.48 7.92 23.71
C ASP A 804 32.89 7.66 22.32
N VAL A 805 32.62 6.36 22.05
CA VAL A 805 32.08 5.89 20.76
C VAL A 805 30.69 6.48 20.49
N HIS A 806 29.87 6.65 21.52
CA HIS A 806 28.50 7.15 21.34
C HIS A 806 28.51 8.61 20.87
N SER A 807 29.28 9.49 21.47
CA SER A 807 29.34 10.90 21.07
C SER A 807 29.98 11.08 19.67
N LEU A 808 30.83 10.16 19.24
CA LEU A 808 31.48 10.22 17.93
C LEU A 808 30.59 9.65 16.80
N LEU A 809 29.62 8.80 17.14
CA LEU A 809 28.74 8.16 16.15
C LEU A 809 27.33 8.74 16.12
N CYS A 810 26.81 9.31 17.23
CA CYS A 810 25.51 9.97 17.35
C CYS A 810 25.65 11.47 17.25
#